data_0ccc89e90aeed6052a33edc31f8e474a
#
_entry.id   0ccc89e90aeed6052a33edc31f8e474a
#
_cell.length_a   1.000
_cell.length_b   1.000
_cell.length_c   1.000
_cell.angle_alpha   90.00
_cell.angle_beta   90.00
_cell.angle_gamma   90.00
#
_symmetry.space_group_name_H-M   'P 1'
#
loop_
_entity.id
_entity.type
_entity.pdbx_description
1 polymer ?
#
loop_
_entity_poly.entity_id
_entity_poly.type
_entity_poly.pdbx_seq_one_letter_code
_entity_poly.pdbx_strand_id
1 'polypeptide(L)'
;MPHIQQLPSHVADLIAAGEVVERPASVVKELLENSIDAGAANITVEIRSGGMSMIRVTDDGCGIAPEEAETAFLRHATSKIRSEYDLEAIGTLGFRGEALAAVAAVSRVDLMTRMADAPLGIALSLEGGVVTEKEESGCPVGTTMVIRDLFFNTPARLKFVKRDAAEGAAVLAVVQHEALAHPEVAITFIREGKNELRTPGDGQLKSAMYSVFGRDIALGFIPVKGSGEGGVTVSGFASMPVCCRGTRAYQHFFVNGRYIKSKTMMAALEQAYANQRMVGKFPGCVIHVSTKLSSVDVNVHPTKTEVKFVSERQIFDAVYHAVLSALSGSESPRPSMNLEKPKPVDTVTPHQTVLAMHDVVRPAEKKPIVSPVTAPVKPAPVVTSGHTGSSAAAPEKKETPAWTPAAPVRPAAAPAPVRTDPPKPVVAAPVQEPAKPVAPPANPVVEEKQEPIPAAAVVQPEPEEPVIDVPEVAPWRMTGEVFNTYIIVEQGDKILFIDKHAAHERMWFDKLKSRDWRPMSQMLMAPVVFKPSPEEGAVLLENESLLEEFGFEVEDFGGGSLIVRQVPHDIDAEQTESALVELASRLLTTGGRADPSAARDALLHTMACKAAIKGGQKNGPAELEKVARAVMSGEVKYCPHGRPVAIELTKAQLEKQFKRA
;
A
#
# COMPACT_ATOMS: atom_id res chain seq x y z
N MET A 1 3.45 36.57 33.88
CA MET A 1 2.49 35.52 33.49
C MET A 1 2.26 35.66 32.00
N PRO A 2 2.18 34.58 31.22
CA PRO A 2 1.82 34.66 29.81
C PRO A 2 0.40 35.28 29.70
N HIS A 3 0.23 36.27 28.84
CA HIS A 3 -1.06 36.89 28.57
C HIS A 3 -1.69 36.24 27.36
N ILE A 4 -3.00 35.97 27.44
CA ILE A 4 -3.79 35.48 26.31
C ILE A 4 -3.99 36.63 25.34
N GLN A 5 -3.60 36.47 24.07
CA GLN A 5 -3.78 37.44 22.99
C GLN A 5 -4.42 36.79 21.79
N GLN A 6 -5.25 37.53 21.07
CA GLN A 6 -5.76 37.10 19.78
C GLN A 6 -4.61 37.11 18.75
N LEU A 7 -4.43 36.02 18.05
CA LEU A 7 -3.41 35.91 17.01
C LEU A 7 -3.75 36.78 15.80
N PRO A 8 -2.75 37.37 15.13
CA PRO A 8 -2.96 37.96 13.81
C PRO A 8 -3.58 36.93 12.84
N SER A 9 -4.47 37.41 11.94
CA SER A 9 -5.19 36.53 11.00
C SER A 9 -4.25 35.60 10.22
N HIS A 10 -3.15 36.15 9.69
CA HIS A 10 -2.15 35.36 8.95
C HIS A 10 -1.57 34.19 9.78
N VAL A 11 -1.26 34.39 11.06
CA VAL A 11 -0.73 33.32 11.93
C VAL A 11 -1.82 32.30 12.23
N ALA A 12 -3.06 32.77 12.48
CA ALA A 12 -4.20 31.87 12.65
C ALA A 12 -4.47 31.05 11.39
N ASP A 13 -4.29 31.63 10.19
CA ASP A 13 -4.43 30.96 8.89
C ASP A 13 -3.38 29.87 8.70
N LEU A 14 -2.12 30.13 9.06
CA LEU A 14 -1.06 29.12 9.01
C LEU A 14 -1.28 27.95 9.98
N ILE A 15 -1.83 28.22 11.17
CA ILE A 15 -2.16 27.16 12.15
C ILE A 15 -3.29 26.27 11.60
N ALA A 16 -4.40 26.88 11.13
CA ALA A 16 -5.53 26.13 10.60
C ALA A 16 -5.18 25.41 9.28
N ALA A 17 -4.38 26.04 8.40
CA ALA A 17 -3.82 25.33 7.24
C ALA A 17 -3.07 24.08 7.66
N GLY A 18 -2.54 24.08 8.89
CA GLY A 18 -1.87 22.95 9.51
C GLY A 18 -2.72 21.72 9.74
N GLU A 19 -3.95 21.90 10.00
CA GLU A 19 -4.90 20.84 10.29
C GLU A 19 -5.56 20.28 9.02
N VAL A 20 -5.64 21.09 7.97
CA VAL A 20 -6.33 20.75 6.71
C VAL A 20 -5.34 20.25 5.65
N VAL A 21 -4.19 20.91 5.50
CA VAL A 21 -3.18 20.62 4.48
C VAL A 21 -1.96 19.98 5.14
N GLU A 22 -1.96 18.66 5.25
CA GLU A 22 -0.81 17.91 5.80
C GLU A 22 0.23 17.61 4.73
N ARG A 23 -0.20 17.31 3.49
CA ARG A 23 0.63 16.82 2.39
C ARG A 23 -0.03 17.08 1.03
N PRO A 24 0.69 16.94 -0.11
CA PRO A 24 0.12 17.13 -1.45
C PRO A 24 -1.17 16.34 -1.71
N ALA A 25 -1.24 15.10 -1.24
CA ALA A 25 -2.43 14.25 -1.39
C ALA A 25 -3.69 14.86 -0.74
N SER A 26 -3.54 15.61 0.38
CA SER A 26 -4.67 16.31 1.03
C SER A 26 -5.20 17.44 0.13
N VAL A 27 -4.30 18.20 -0.51
CA VAL A 27 -4.68 19.24 -1.47
C VAL A 27 -5.43 18.68 -2.65
N VAL A 28 -4.88 17.63 -3.29
CA VAL A 28 -5.51 16.97 -4.44
C VAL A 28 -6.88 16.42 -4.08
N LYS A 29 -7.04 15.84 -2.89
CA LYS A 29 -8.33 15.32 -2.40
C LYS A 29 -9.39 16.42 -2.35
N GLU A 30 -9.10 17.52 -1.67
CA GLU A 30 -10.08 18.62 -1.52
C GLU A 30 -10.40 19.28 -2.87
N LEU A 31 -9.44 19.40 -3.81
CA LEU A 31 -9.69 19.94 -5.13
C LEU A 31 -10.55 18.98 -5.98
N LEU A 32 -10.28 17.66 -5.93
CA LEU A 32 -11.11 16.65 -6.62
C LEU A 32 -12.54 16.64 -6.07
N GLU A 33 -12.71 16.63 -4.74
CA GLU A 33 -14.04 16.70 -4.11
C GLU A 33 -14.79 17.97 -4.54
N ASN A 34 -14.10 19.11 -4.69
CA ASN A 34 -14.72 20.35 -5.16
C ASN A 34 -15.12 20.26 -6.65
N SER A 35 -14.30 19.67 -7.50
CA SER A 35 -14.62 19.47 -8.92
C SER A 35 -15.80 18.52 -9.11
N ILE A 36 -15.88 17.43 -8.31
CA ILE A 36 -17.02 16.50 -8.34
C ILE A 36 -18.29 17.20 -7.86
N ASP A 37 -18.22 17.95 -6.73
CA ASP A 37 -19.35 18.74 -6.22
C ASP A 37 -19.81 19.84 -7.21
N ALA A 38 -18.91 20.33 -8.08
CA ALA A 38 -19.23 21.27 -9.18
C ALA A 38 -19.89 20.57 -10.38
N GLY A 39 -20.10 19.26 -10.31
CA GLY A 39 -20.74 18.48 -11.38
C GLY A 39 -19.86 18.26 -12.60
N ALA A 40 -18.54 18.23 -12.43
CA ALA A 40 -17.61 17.96 -13.52
C ALA A 40 -17.80 16.56 -14.10
N ALA A 41 -17.79 16.45 -15.43
CA ALA A 41 -17.77 15.18 -16.15
C ALA A 41 -16.33 14.72 -16.45
N ASN A 42 -15.40 15.66 -16.59
CA ASN A 42 -14.00 15.39 -16.86
C ASN A 42 -13.10 16.16 -15.90
N ILE A 43 -12.20 15.46 -15.24
CA ILE A 43 -11.22 16.04 -14.32
C ILE A 43 -9.82 15.58 -14.71
N THR A 44 -8.88 16.52 -14.84
CA THR A 44 -7.46 16.23 -15.08
C THR A 44 -6.65 16.72 -13.91
N VAL A 45 -5.89 15.83 -13.28
CA VAL A 45 -4.94 16.11 -12.20
C VAL A 45 -3.52 15.92 -12.73
N GLU A 46 -2.68 16.95 -12.64
CA GLU A 46 -1.26 16.88 -12.98
C GLU A 46 -0.43 17.28 -11.78
N ILE A 47 0.62 16.51 -11.49
CA ILE A 47 1.57 16.84 -10.41
C ILE A 47 3.02 16.78 -10.92
N ARG A 48 3.90 17.58 -10.26
CA ARG A 48 5.35 17.54 -10.42
C ARG A 48 6.03 17.55 -9.07
N SER A 49 7.17 16.87 -8.99
CA SER A 49 7.93 16.68 -7.73
C SER A 49 7.03 16.19 -6.60
N GLY A 50 6.27 15.11 -6.88
CA GLY A 50 5.32 14.54 -5.90
C GLY A 50 4.16 15.48 -5.51
N GLY A 51 3.96 16.60 -6.22
CA GLY A 51 2.98 17.64 -5.91
C GLY A 51 3.55 18.82 -5.11
N MET A 52 4.84 18.83 -4.82
CA MET A 52 5.48 19.91 -4.07
C MET A 52 5.74 21.14 -4.94
N SER A 53 6.25 20.95 -6.16
CA SER A 53 6.51 22.05 -7.08
C SER A 53 5.25 22.50 -7.83
N MET A 54 4.36 21.56 -8.17
CA MET A 54 3.12 21.87 -8.86
C MET A 54 2.06 20.80 -8.65
N ILE A 55 0.84 21.27 -8.37
CA ILE A 55 -0.41 20.52 -8.48
C ILE A 55 -1.33 21.32 -9.41
N ARG A 56 -1.83 20.72 -10.48
CA ARG A 56 -2.83 21.32 -11.35
C ARG A 56 -4.05 20.43 -11.41
N VAL A 57 -5.21 20.99 -11.09
CA VAL A 57 -6.51 20.34 -11.25
C VAL A 57 -7.33 21.16 -12.22
N THR A 58 -7.82 20.53 -13.27
CA THR A 58 -8.67 21.15 -14.31
C THR A 58 -9.94 20.32 -14.42
N ASP A 59 -11.09 20.99 -14.33
CA ASP A 59 -12.42 20.39 -14.47
C ASP A 59 -13.28 21.17 -15.49
N ASP A 60 -14.34 20.53 -15.94
CA ASP A 60 -15.39 21.09 -16.80
C ASP A 60 -16.71 21.31 -16.04
N GLY A 61 -16.64 21.53 -14.72
CA GLY A 61 -17.80 21.78 -13.86
C GLY A 61 -18.47 23.13 -14.08
N CYS A 62 -19.35 23.52 -13.18
CA CYS A 62 -20.14 24.76 -13.31
C CYS A 62 -19.31 26.07 -13.29
N GLY A 63 -18.05 26.01 -12.83
CA GLY A 63 -17.21 27.19 -12.63
C GLY A 63 -17.60 28.01 -11.39
N ILE A 64 -16.92 29.15 -11.19
CA ILE A 64 -17.15 30.10 -10.10
C ILE A 64 -17.47 31.46 -10.72
N ALA A 65 -18.47 32.18 -10.18
CA ALA A 65 -18.80 33.50 -10.63
C ALA A 65 -17.63 34.49 -10.37
N PRO A 66 -17.33 35.43 -11.29
CA PRO A 66 -16.22 36.36 -11.13
C PRO A 66 -16.26 37.18 -9.83
N GLU A 67 -17.46 37.48 -9.34
CA GLU A 67 -17.70 38.21 -8.09
C GLU A 67 -17.40 37.36 -6.85
N GLU A 68 -17.52 36.04 -6.97
CA GLU A 68 -17.32 35.09 -5.88
C GLU A 68 -15.91 34.49 -5.85
N ALA A 69 -15.09 34.69 -6.89
CA ALA A 69 -13.77 34.08 -7.03
C ALA A 69 -12.81 34.41 -5.87
N GLU A 70 -12.78 35.65 -5.40
CA GLU A 70 -11.99 36.04 -4.23
C GLU A 70 -12.60 35.50 -2.93
N THR A 71 -13.94 35.53 -2.83
CA THR A 71 -14.68 35.05 -1.66
C THR A 71 -14.43 33.56 -1.43
N ALA A 72 -14.21 32.76 -2.48
CA ALA A 72 -13.92 31.32 -2.39
C ALA A 72 -12.63 31.01 -1.58
N PHE A 73 -11.71 31.96 -1.45
CA PHE A 73 -10.49 31.85 -0.66
C PHE A 73 -10.59 32.43 0.75
N LEU A 74 -11.76 32.95 1.13
CA LEU A 74 -11.99 33.39 2.50
C LEU A 74 -12.35 32.21 3.40
N ARG A 75 -11.99 32.31 4.68
CA ARG A 75 -12.39 31.30 5.67
C ARG A 75 -13.89 31.30 5.88
N HIS A 76 -14.42 30.09 6.08
CA HIS A 76 -15.85 29.86 6.31
C HIS A 76 -16.74 30.31 5.13
N ALA A 77 -16.14 30.51 3.96
CA ALA A 77 -16.88 30.78 2.73
C ALA A 77 -17.23 29.44 2.04
N THR A 78 -18.51 29.16 1.91
CA THR A 78 -18.99 27.94 1.26
C THR A 78 -20.36 28.18 0.62
N SER A 79 -20.58 27.59 -0.55
CA SER A 79 -21.89 27.56 -1.21
C SER A 79 -22.75 26.36 -0.81
N LYS A 80 -22.17 25.40 -0.04
CA LYS A 80 -22.70 24.05 0.16
C LYS A 80 -23.58 23.88 1.39
N ILE A 81 -23.38 24.70 2.42
CA ILE A 81 -24.19 24.72 3.64
C ILE A 81 -24.60 26.17 3.96
N ARG A 82 -25.81 26.37 4.45
CA ARG A 82 -26.35 27.71 4.77
C ARG A 82 -26.98 27.78 6.15
N SER A 83 -27.34 26.63 6.72
CA SER A 83 -28.02 26.51 7.99
C SER A 83 -27.43 25.39 8.86
N GLU A 84 -27.73 25.42 10.15
CA GLU A 84 -27.37 24.34 11.08
C GLU A 84 -28.05 22.99 10.72
N TYR A 85 -29.21 23.03 10.08
CA TYR A 85 -29.90 21.82 9.61
C TYR A 85 -29.15 21.12 8.48
N ASP A 86 -28.40 21.85 7.65
CA ASP A 86 -27.60 21.27 6.58
C ASP A 86 -26.42 20.44 7.15
N LEU A 87 -25.99 20.73 8.39
CA LEU A 87 -24.95 19.96 9.09
C LEU A 87 -25.43 18.59 9.54
N GLU A 88 -26.76 18.43 9.76
CA GLU A 88 -27.34 17.14 10.14
C GLU A 88 -27.47 16.17 8.96
N ALA A 89 -27.41 16.70 7.71
CA ALA A 89 -27.63 15.92 6.50
C ALA A 89 -26.71 16.38 5.35
N ILE A 90 -25.39 16.25 5.57
CA ILE A 90 -24.37 16.68 4.59
C ILE A 90 -24.40 15.78 3.37
N GLY A 91 -24.85 16.32 2.23
CA GLY A 91 -24.95 15.63 0.95
C GLY A 91 -23.78 15.87 0.00
N THR A 92 -22.96 16.89 0.24
CA THR A 92 -21.79 17.24 -0.58
C THR A 92 -20.49 16.68 -0.03
N LEU A 93 -19.48 16.48 -0.86
CA LEU A 93 -18.17 15.98 -0.43
C LEU A 93 -17.39 17.05 0.36
N GLY A 94 -17.38 18.31 -0.07
CA GLY A 94 -16.87 19.44 0.69
C GLY A 94 -17.99 20.19 1.43
N PHE A 95 -17.72 20.79 2.60
CA PHE A 95 -18.72 21.58 3.34
C PHE A 95 -18.14 22.66 4.27
N ARG A 96 -16.88 22.55 4.73
CA ARG A 96 -16.31 23.39 5.80
C ARG A 96 -15.98 24.82 5.37
N GLY A 97 -15.77 25.08 4.06
CA GLY A 97 -15.35 26.40 3.55
C GLY A 97 -13.97 26.85 4.05
N GLU A 98 -13.05 25.92 4.28
CA GLU A 98 -11.72 26.20 4.83
C GLU A 98 -10.59 25.70 3.92
N ALA A 99 -10.88 24.73 3.03
CA ALA A 99 -9.86 24.05 2.26
C ALA A 99 -9.09 24.98 1.32
N LEU A 100 -9.79 25.80 0.51
CA LEU A 100 -9.14 26.71 -0.43
C LEU A 100 -8.34 27.81 0.29
N ALA A 101 -8.89 28.36 1.39
CA ALA A 101 -8.18 29.32 2.23
C ALA A 101 -6.91 28.72 2.85
N ALA A 102 -6.99 27.47 3.34
CA ALA A 102 -5.87 26.73 3.90
C ALA A 102 -4.77 26.44 2.86
N VAL A 103 -5.15 26.03 1.65
CA VAL A 103 -4.22 25.78 0.55
C VAL A 103 -3.54 27.09 0.13
N ALA A 104 -4.29 28.17 -0.08
CA ALA A 104 -3.74 29.47 -0.47
C ALA A 104 -2.78 30.04 0.57
N ALA A 105 -3.06 29.86 1.87
CA ALA A 105 -2.20 30.35 2.95
C ALA A 105 -0.78 29.75 2.93
N VAL A 106 -0.59 28.54 2.37
CA VAL A 106 0.69 27.81 2.40
C VAL A 106 1.29 27.56 1.00
N SER A 107 0.75 28.20 -0.03
CA SER A 107 1.20 28.00 -1.43
C SER A 107 1.00 29.25 -2.28
N ARG A 108 1.44 29.19 -3.54
CA ARG A 108 1.08 30.11 -4.61
C ARG A 108 -0.01 29.47 -5.44
N VAL A 109 -1.11 30.17 -5.65
CA VAL A 109 -2.31 29.66 -6.31
C VAL A 109 -2.64 30.52 -7.52
N ASP A 110 -2.81 29.86 -8.68
CA ASP A 110 -3.44 30.49 -9.85
C ASP A 110 -4.77 29.79 -10.10
N LEU A 111 -5.85 30.56 -10.08
CA LEU A 111 -7.20 30.14 -10.43
C LEU A 111 -7.57 30.72 -11.78
N MET A 112 -8.11 29.89 -12.66
CA MET A 112 -8.85 30.32 -13.86
C MET A 112 -10.20 29.64 -13.86
N THR A 113 -11.27 30.41 -13.92
CA THR A 113 -12.62 29.84 -13.86
C THR A 113 -13.60 30.63 -14.72
N ARG A 114 -14.60 29.93 -15.29
CA ARG A 114 -15.66 30.52 -16.07
C ARG A 114 -16.96 29.71 -15.95
N MET A 115 -18.06 30.43 -15.75
CA MET A 115 -19.40 29.83 -15.79
C MET A 115 -19.88 29.69 -17.26
N ALA A 116 -20.79 28.75 -17.50
CA ALA A 116 -21.28 28.47 -18.85
C ALA A 116 -22.01 29.64 -19.51
N ASP A 117 -22.68 30.47 -18.73
CA ASP A 117 -23.45 31.66 -19.16
C ASP A 117 -22.60 32.95 -19.23
N ALA A 118 -21.36 32.92 -18.70
CA ALA A 118 -20.47 34.08 -18.71
C ALA A 118 -19.65 34.14 -20.03
N PRO A 119 -19.57 35.30 -20.71
CA PRO A 119 -18.79 35.45 -21.92
C PRO A 119 -17.28 35.37 -21.70
N LEU A 120 -16.80 35.85 -20.55
CA LEU A 120 -15.41 35.81 -20.08
C LEU A 120 -15.35 35.17 -18.73
N GLY A 121 -14.23 34.54 -18.43
CA GLY A 121 -13.89 34.05 -17.11
C GLY A 121 -12.99 35.03 -16.37
N ILE A 122 -12.47 34.58 -15.22
CA ILE A 122 -11.56 35.33 -14.39
C ILE A 122 -10.30 34.49 -14.12
N ALA A 123 -9.15 35.16 -14.14
CA ALA A 123 -7.88 34.68 -13.62
C ALA A 123 -7.54 35.40 -12.33
N LEU A 124 -7.15 34.65 -11.29
CA LEU A 124 -6.81 35.16 -9.98
C LEU A 124 -5.52 34.50 -9.52
N SER A 125 -4.52 35.31 -9.14
CA SER A 125 -3.28 34.83 -8.55
C SER A 125 -3.19 35.23 -7.08
N LEU A 126 -2.77 34.28 -6.24
CA LEU A 126 -2.60 34.47 -4.80
C LEU A 126 -1.22 33.99 -4.36
N GLU A 127 -0.63 34.68 -3.39
CA GLU A 127 0.58 34.25 -2.71
C GLU A 127 0.39 34.32 -1.18
N GLY A 128 0.50 33.16 -0.51
CA GLY A 128 0.33 33.10 0.95
C GLY A 128 -1.05 33.57 1.43
N GLY A 129 -2.10 33.37 0.64
CA GLY A 129 -3.48 33.77 0.91
C GLY A 129 -3.83 35.22 0.55
N VAL A 130 -2.88 35.98 0.01
CA VAL A 130 -3.11 37.35 -0.43
C VAL A 130 -3.28 37.38 -1.96
N VAL A 131 -4.35 38.00 -2.45
CA VAL A 131 -4.57 38.22 -3.89
C VAL A 131 -3.51 39.20 -4.40
N THR A 132 -2.75 38.78 -5.41
CA THR A 132 -1.70 39.57 -6.04
C THR A 132 -2.14 40.13 -7.39
N GLU A 133 -2.98 39.38 -8.12
CA GLU A 133 -3.42 39.75 -9.45
C GLU A 133 -4.84 39.24 -9.70
N LYS A 134 -5.65 40.03 -10.43
CA LYS A 134 -7.01 39.69 -10.81
C LYS A 134 -7.29 40.26 -12.18
N GLU A 135 -7.60 39.42 -13.15
CA GLU A 135 -7.81 39.80 -14.55
C GLU A 135 -8.99 39.04 -15.18
N GLU A 136 -9.67 39.65 -16.13
CA GLU A 136 -10.60 38.94 -16.99
C GLU A 136 -9.81 37.99 -17.93
N SER A 137 -10.27 36.76 -18.09
CA SER A 137 -9.55 35.72 -18.84
C SER A 137 -10.48 34.96 -19.80
N GLY A 138 -10.01 34.75 -21.02
CA GLY A 138 -10.65 33.84 -21.97
C GLY A 138 -10.29 32.38 -21.66
N CYS A 139 -10.99 31.76 -20.69
CA CYS A 139 -10.76 30.36 -20.33
C CYS A 139 -11.96 29.46 -20.70
N PRO A 140 -11.78 28.14 -20.81
CA PRO A 140 -12.88 27.18 -20.95
C PRO A 140 -13.89 27.27 -19.80
N VAL A 141 -15.09 26.72 -19.99
CA VAL A 141 -16.07 26.54 -18.91
C VAL A 141 -15.50 25.53 -17.91
N GLY A 142 -15.72 25.78 -16.63
CA GLY A 142 -15.18 24.98 -15.52
C GLY A 142 -14.10 25.73 -14.75
N THR A 143 -13.26 24.99 -14.05
CA THR A 143 -12.22 25.55 -13.18
C THR A 143 -10.87 24.92 -13.45
N THR A 144 -9.82 25.71 -13.52
CA THR A 144 -8.42 25.28 -13.49
C THR A 144 -7.75 25.92 -12.28
N MET A 145 -7.21 25.09 -11.41
CA MET A 145 -6.47 25.54 -10.23
C MET A 145 -5.05 24.99 -10.29
N VAL A 146 -4.06 25.89 -10.20
CA VAL A 146 -2.64 25.54 -10.19
C VAL A 146 -2.05 25.97 -8.85
N ILE A 147 -1.59 25.00 -8.08
CA ILE A 147 -0.93 25.21 -6.80
C ILE A 147 0.57 25.04 -7.04
N ARG A 148 1.37 26.03 -6.67
CA ARG A 148 2.83 25.99 -6.80
C ARG A 148 3.49 26.19 -5.46
N ASP A 149 4.70 25.65 -5.33
CA ASP A 149 5.60 25.84 -4.20
C ASP A 149 4.91 25.57 -2.86
N LEU A 150 4.25 24.42 -2.73
CA LEU A 150 3.53 24.04 -1.51
C LEU A 150 4.47 24.11 -0.29
N PHE A 151 4.02 24.76 0.79
CA PHE A 151 4.78 25.01 2.01
C PHE A 151 5.97 25.97 1.89
N PHE A 152 6.03 26.83 0.86
CA PHE A 152 7.12 27.79 0.66
C PHE A 152 7.37 28.69 1.88
N ASN A 153 6.32 29.04 2.61
CA ASN A 153 6.35 29.91 3.79
C ASN A 153 6.30 29.14 5.13
N THR A 154 6.31 27.80 5.09
CA THR A 154 6.26 26.94 6.28
C THR A 154 7.41 25.92 6.30
N PRO A 155 8.69 26.36 6.46
CA PRO A 155 9.87 25.50 6.35
C PRO A 155 9.91 24.36 7.38
N ALA A 156 9.22 24.50 8.50
CA ALA A 156 9.08 23.42 9.48
C ALA A 156 8.33 22.21 8.90
N ARG A 157 7.34 22.44 8.02
CA ARG A 157 6.58 21.38 7.37
C ARG A 157 7.34 20.68 6.27
N LEU A 158 8.16 21.40 5.50
CA LEU A 158 9.01 20.81 4.47
C LEU A 158 9.90 19.69 5.02
N LYS A 159 10.26 19.74 6.31
CA LYS A 159 11.05 18.69 6.98
C LYS A 159 10.27 17.37 7.17
N PHE A 160 8.96 17.41 7.12
CA PHE A 160 8.09 16.23 7.30
C PHE A 160 7.55 15.69 5.97
N VAL A 161 7.76 16.41 4.87
CA VAL A 161 7.42 15.94 3.53
C VAL A 161 8.36 14.81 3.14
N LYS A 162 7.79 13.75 2.58
CA LYS A 162 8.54 12.57 2.14
C LYS A 162 9.16 12.80 0.77
N ARG A 163 9.88 11.79 0.25
CA ARG A 163 10.43 11.82 -1.11
C ARG A 163 9.31 11.96 -2.15
N ASP A 164 9.60 12.59 -3.28
CA ASP A 164 8.64 12.88 -4.37
C ASP A 164 7.88 11.64 -4.84
N ALA A 165 8.56 10.49 -4.92
CA ALA A 165 7.96 9.23 -5.32
C ALA A 165 6.86 8.77 -4.33
N ALA A 166 7.12 8.90 -3.01
CA ALA A 166 6.16 8.52 -1.96
C ALA A 166 4.96 9.48 -1.91
N GLU A 167 5.21 10.80 -2.07
CA GLU A 167 4.13 11.78 -2.16
C GLU A 167 3.29 11.57 -3.42
N GLY A 168 3.92 11.31 -4.57
CA GLY A 168 3.23 11.01 -5.82
C GLY A 168 2.39 9.73 -5.74
N ALA A 169 2.86 8.68 -5.05
CA ALA A 169 2.10 7.46 -4.81
C ALA A 169 0.90 7.72 -3.89
N ALA A 170 1.04 8.58 -2.88
CA ALA A 170 -0.08 8.97 -2.01
C ALA A 170 -1.15 9.77 -2.76
N VAL A 171 -0.73 10.65 -3.69
CA VAL A 171 -1.67 11.37 -4.58
C VAL A 171 -2.40 10.38 -5.49
N LEU A 172 -1.68 9.42 -6.11
CA LEU A 172 -2.30 8.39 -6.94
C LEU A 172 -3.35 7.58 -6.17
N ALA A 173 -3.09 7.24 -4.90
CA ALA A 173 -4.07 6.54 -4.05
C ALA A 173 -5.37 7.34 -3.88
N VAL A 174 -5.26 8.64 -3.63
CA VAL A 174 -6.44 9.53 -3.52
C VAL A 174 -7.21 9.57 -4.85
N VAL A 175 -6.50 9.77 -5.97
CA VAL A 175 -7.14 9.80 -7.31
C VAL A 175 -7.85 8.49 -7.62
N GLN A 176 -7.28 7.34 -7.22
CA GLN A 176 -7.91 6.03 -7.40
C GLN A 176 -9.16 5.86 -6.53
N HIS A 177 -9.15 6.36 -5.29
CA HIS A 177 -10.33 6.32 -4.43
C HIS A 177 -11.47 7.15 -5.03
N GLU A 178 -11.21 8.37 -5.50
CA GLU A 178 -12.24 9.21 -6.13
C GLU A 178 -12.74 8.60 -7.45
N ALA A 179 -11.86 8.00 -8.26
CA ALA A 179 -12.23 7.31 -9.49
C ALA A 179 -13.12 6.08 -9.26
N LEU A 180 -12.93 5.37 -8.14
CA LEU A 180 -13.79 4.25 -7.75
C LEU A 180 -15.07 4.72 -7.05
N ALA A 181 -15.05 5.87 -6.37
CA ALA A 181 -16.22 6.46 -5.74
C ALA A 181 -17.21 7.01 -6.79
N HIS A 182 -16.67 7.62 -7.86
CA HIS A 182 -17.39 8.37 -8.88
C HIS A 182 -17.08 7.85 -10.28
N PRO A 183 -17.54 6.63 -10.65
CA PRO A 183 -17.26 6.05 -11.96
C PRO A 183 -17.92 6.82 -13.13
N GLU A 184 -18.85 7.74 -12.85
CA GLU A 184 -19.48 8.65 -13.80
C GLU A 184 -18.56 9.80 -14.22
N VAL A 185 -17.45 10.03 -13.50
CA VAL A 185 -16.49 11.10 -13.82
C VAL A 185 -15.27 10.50 -14.51
N ALA A 186 -14.88 11.06 -15.64
CA ALA A 186 -13.64 10.72 -16.32
C ALA A 186 -12.47 11.42 -15.65
N ILE A 187 -11.61 10.65 -14.97
CA ILE A 187 -10.45 11.18 -14.26
C ILE A 187 -9.17 10.79 -14.99
N THR A 188 -8.33 11.79 -15.30
CA THR A 188 -7.00 11.60 -15.86
C THR A 188 -5.96 12.07 -14.84
N PHE A 189 -4.99 11.21 -14.51
CA PHE A 189 -3.88 11.57 -13.63
C PHE A 189 -2.55 11.52 -14.37
N ILE A 190 -1.81 12.63 -14.29
CA ILE A 190 -0.52 12.84 -14.96
C ILE A 190 0.54 13.13 -13.90
N ARG A 191 1.59 12.31 -13.83
CA ARG A 191 2.74 12.52 -12.95
C ARG A 191 4.02 12.69 -13.80
N GLU A 192 4.75 13.77 -13.57
CA GLU A 192 5.98 14.12 -14.31
C GLU A 192 5.76 14.08 -15.85
N GLY A 193 4.60 14.56 -16.31
CA GLY A 193 4.23 14.56 -17.73
C GLY A 193 3.83 13.20 -18.31
N LYS A 194 3.79 12.13 -17.51
CA LYS A 194 3.33 10.79 -17.92
C LYS A 194 1.91 10.54 -17.42
N ASN A 195 1.06 10.00 -18.29
CA ASN A 195 -0.28 9.57 -17.90
C ASN A 195 -0.19 8.23 -17.15
N GLU A 196 -0.54 8.22 -15.84
CA GLU A 196 -0.50 7.02 -14.99
C GLU A 196 -1.87 6.38 -14.79
N LEU A 197 -2.95 7.17 -14.80
CA LEU A 197 -4.31 6.68 -14.66
C LEU A 197 -5.24 7.44 -15.60
N ARG A 198 -6.18 6.72 -16.23
CA ARG A 198 -7.28 7.31 -16.97
C ARG A 198 -8.52 6.43 -16.85
N THR A 199 -9.62 6.98 -16.32
CA THR A 199 -10.93 6.32 -16.26
C THR A 199 -11.86 6.87 -17.36
N PRO A 200 -12.81 6.05 -17.85
CA PRO A 200 -13.65 6.46 -18.97
C PRO A 200 -14.79 7.42 -18.60
N GLY A 201 -15.25 7.46 -17.34
CA GLY A 201 -16.41 8.27 -16.93
C GLY A 201 -17.74 7.76 -17.47
N ASP A 202 -17.85 6.45 -17.70
CA ASP A 202 -19.02 5.80 -18.32
C ASP A 202 -20.12 5.40 -17.31
N GLY A 203 -19.97 5.76 -16.05
CA GLY A 203 -20.86 5.38 -14.95
C GLY A 203 -20.78 3.90 -14.54
N GLN A 204 -19.86 3.13 -15.15
CA GLN A 204 -19.71 1.72 -14.82
C GLN A 204 -18.53 1.50 -13.87
N LEU A 205 -18.82 1.14 -12.63
CA LEU A 205 -17.79 0.83 -11.62
C LEU A 205 -16.77 -0.21 -12.13
N LYS A 206 -17.23 -1.19 -12.91
CA LYS A 206 -16.35 -2.21 -13.48
C LYS A 206 -15.29 -1.63 -14.43
N SER A 207 -15.66 -0.62 -15.24
CA SER A 207 -14.72 0.07 -16.12
C SER A 207 -13.68 0.87 -15.34
N ALA A 208 -14.10 1.56 -14.27
CA ALA A 208 -13.18 2.23 -13.34
C ALA A 208 -12.24 1.23 -12.67
N MET A 209 -12.74 0.06 -12.21
CA MET A 209 -11.91 -1.00 -11.64
C MET A 209 -10.87 -1.56 -12.64
N TYR A 210 -11.20 -1.68 -13.93
CA TYR A 210 -10.23 -2.08 -14.95
C TYR A 210 -9.09 -1.07 -15.10
N SER A 211 -9.42 0.22 -15.03
CA SER A 211 -8.42 1.29 -15.11
C SER A 211 -7.54 1.34 -13.86
N VAL A 212 -8.12 1.14 -12.67
CA VAL A 212 -7.42 1.27 -11.37
C VAL A 212 -6.60 0.02 -11.05
N PHE A 213 -7.20 -1.18 -11.11
CA PHE A 213 -6.56 -2.43 -10.69
C PHE A 213 -5.88 -3.20 -11.83
N GLY A 214 -6.19 -2.84 -13.07
CA GLY A 214 -5.84 -3.63 -14.24
C GLY A 214 -6.80 -4.81 -14.47
N ARG A 215 -6.73 -5.35 -15.68
CA ARG A 215 -7.67 -6.37 -16.17
C ARG A 215 -7.64 -7.65 -15.34
N ASP A 216 -6.46 -8.15 -15.02
CA ASP A 216 -6.28 -9.46 -14.39
C ASP A 216 -6.86 -9.51 -12.97
N ILE A 217 -6.70 -8.42 -12.22
CA ILE A 217 -7.26 -8.31 -10.86
C ILE A 217 -8.77 -8.11 -10.94
N ALA A 218 -9.24 -7.20 -11.78
CA ALA A 218 -10.66 -6.86 -11.85
C ALA A 218 -11.55 -8.01 -12.38
N LEU A 219 -11.01 -8.93 -13.19
CA LEU A 219 -11.72 -10.14 -13.62
C LEU A 219 -12.01 -11.10 -12.46
N GLY A 220 -11.21 -11.06 -11.40
CA GLY A 220 -11.39 -11.87 -10.20
C GLY A 220 -12.50 -11.37 -9.25
N PHE A 221 -13.28 -10.35 -9.64
CA PHE A 221 -14.33 -9.77 -8.80
C PHE A 221 -15.73 -10.10 -9.30
N ILE A 222 -16.61 -10.46 -8.39
CA ILE A 222 -18.04 -10.75 -8.61
C ILE A 222 -18.90 -9.57 -8.16
N PRO A 223 -20.03 -9.30 -8.82
CA PRO A 223 -20.93 -8.22 -8.43
C PRO A 223 -21.62 -8.52 -7.09
N VAL A 224 -21.69 -7.50 -6.23
CA VAL A 224 -22.40 -7.52 -4.96
C VAL A 224 -23.58 -6.57 -5.04
N LYS A 225 -24.77 -7.02 -4.67
CA LYS A 225 -25.97 -6.19 -4.53
C LYS A 225 -26.77 -6.68 -3.33
N GLY A 226 -27.26 -5.76 -2.51
CA GLY A 226 -28.08 -6.08 -1.35
C GLY A 226 -28.80 -4.85 -0.81
N SER A 227 -29.76 -5.10 0.04
CA SER A 227 -30.47 -4.08 0.81
C SER A 227 -30.59 -4.55 2.25
N GLY A 228 -30.42 -3.62 3.18
CA GLY A 228 -30.57 -3.87 4.62
C GLY A 228 -31.73 -3.08 5.22
N GLU A 229 -31.90 -3.24 6.52
CA GLU A 229 -32.87 -2.47 7.30
C GLU A 229 -32.50 -0.96 7.29
N GLY A 230 -33.48 -0.11 7.56
CA GLY A 230 -33.27 1.35 7.64
C GLY A 230 -33.06 2.06 6.31
N GLY A 231 -33.21 1.36 5.17
CA GLY A 231 -33.01 1.92 3.83
C GLY A 231 -31.55 1.89 3.40
N VAL A 232 -30.72 1.05 4.03
CA VAL A 232 -29.33 0.81 3.61
C VAL A 232 -29.34 -0.01 2.33
N THR A 233 -28.61 0.44 1.31
CA THR A 233 -28.37 -0.32 0.08
C THR A 233 -26.88 -0.56 -0.10
N VAL A 234 -26.53 -1.75 -0.55
CA VAL A 234 -25.14 -2.18 -0.79
C VAL A 234 -24.99 -2.55 -2.25
N SER A 235 -24.00 -2.00 -2.91
CA SER A 235 -23.66 -2.33 -4.30
C SER A 235 -22.16 -2.36 -4.48
N GLY A 236 -21.68 -2.95 -5.58
CA GLY A 236 -20.26 -2.99 -5.88
C GLY A 236 -19.77 -4.36 -6.29
N PHE A 237 -18.52 -4.67 -5.91
CA PHE A 237 -17.84 -5.90 -6.27
C PHE A 237 -17.02 -6.44 -5.11
N ALA A 238 -16.91 -7.77 -5.01
CA ALA A 238 -16.04 -8.46 -4.06
C ALA A 238 -15.22 -9.55 -4.79
N SER A 239 -14.02 -9.83 -4.33
CA SER A 239 -13.15 -10.80 -4.98
C SER A 239 -13.67 -12.24 -4.82
N MET A 240 -13.46 -13.10 -5.82
CA MET A 240 -13.67 -14.53 -5.63
C MET A 240 -12.75 -15.06 -4.52
N PRO A 241 -13.14 -16.11 -3.77
CA PRO A 241 -12.31 -16.67 -2.68
C PRO A 241 -10.88 -17.06 -3.11
N VAL A 242 -10.72 -17.56 -4.33
CA VAL A 242 -9.40 -17.90 -4.93
C VAL A 242 -8.54 -16.68 -5.23
N CYS A 243 -9.14 -15.49 -5.33
CA CYS A 243 -8.47 -14.22 -5.63
C CYS A 243 -8.15 -13.40 -4.37
N CYS A 244 -8.35 -13.95 -3.16
CA CYS A 244 -7.98 -13.30 -1.91
C CYS A 244 -6.47 -13.02 -1.85
N ARG A 245 -6.09 -11.88 -1.30
CA ARG A 245 -4.72 -11.35 -1.25
C ARG A 245 -4.10 -11.46 0.15
N GLY A 246 -2.77 -11.31 0.24
CA GLY A 246 -2.05 -11.32 1.53
C GLY A 246 -2.32 -10.07 2.39
N THR A 247 -2.90 -9.02 1.82
CA THR A 247 -3.12 -7.73 2.47
C THR A 247 -4.55 -7.24 2.29
N ARG A 248 -4.94 -6.23 3.07
CA ARG A 248 -6.23 -5.53 2.99
C ARG A 248 -6.23 -4.33 2.05
N ALA A 249 -5.16 -4.07 1.32
CA ALA A 249 -5.00 -2.91 0.45
C ALA A 249 -6.04 -2.83 -0.69
N TYR A 250 -6.67 -3.94 -1.02
CA TYR A 250 -7.74 -4.00 -2.02
C TYR A 250 -9.14 -3.96 -1.41
N GLN A 251 -9.29 -3.49 -0.16
CA GLN A 251 -10.57 -3.30 0.49
C GLN A 251 -10.96 -1.83 0.45
N HIS A 252 -11.79 -1.45 -0.52
CA HIS A 252 -12.27 -0.09 -0.71
C HIS A 252 -13.75 -0.01 -0.34
N PHE A 253 -14.04 0.83 0.65
CA PHE A 253 -15.41 1.04 1.14
C PHE A 253 -15.83 2.49 0.93
N PHE A 254 -17.06 2.66 0.46
CA PHE A 254 -17.64 3.95 0.19
C PHE A 254 -18.99 4.09 0.87
N VAL A 255 -19.25 5.25 1.47
CA VAL A 255 -20.55 5.58 2.06
C VAL A 255 -21.02 6.90 1.49
N ASN A 256 -22.18 6.87 0.81
CA ASN A 256 -22.75 8.02 0.13
C ASN A 256 -21.73 8.76 -0.76
N GLY A 257 -20.95 8.01 -1.55
CA GLY A 257 -19.91 8.54 -2.44
C GLY A 257 -18.57 8.86 -1.79
N ARG A 258 -18.42 8.76 -0.44
CA ARG A 258 -17.16 9.03 0.25
C ARG A 258 -16.35 7.78 0.50
N TYR A 259 -15.06 7.81 0.23
CA TYR A 259 -14.14 6.78 0.69
C TYR A 259 -13.98 6.80 2.20
N ILE A 260 -14.13 5.63 2.85
CA ILE A 260 -13.99 5.49 4.30
C ILE A 260 -13.17 4.26 4.70
N LYS A 261 -12.49 4.36 5.85
CA LYS A 261 -11.83 3.24 6.53
C LYS A 261 -12.72 2.79 7.69
N SER A 262 -13.56 1.78 7.45
CA SER A 262 -14.52 1.26 8.45
C SER A 262 -14.14 -0.13 8.92
N LYS A 263 -13.83 -0.26 10.22
CA LYS A 263 -13.56 -1.56 10.87
C LYS A 263 -14.78 -2.48 10.82
N THR A 264 -15.96 -1.92 10.93
CA THR A 264 -17.26 -2.64 10.89
C THR A 264 -17.50 -3.27 9.53
N MET A 265 -17.32 -2.51 8.43
CA MET A 265 -17.51 -3.03 7.07
C MET A 265 -16.42 -4.05 6.71
N MET A 266 -15.19 -3.81 7.16
CA MET A 266 -14.07 -4.75 7.01
C MET A 266 -14.37 -6.09 7.71
N ALA A 267 -14.87 -6.05 8.95
CA ALA A 267 -15.23 -7.23 9.70
C ALA A 267 -16.40 -7.99 9.04
N ALA A 268 -17.42 -7.29 8.56
CA ALA A 268 -18.55 -7.86 7.83
C ALA A 268 -18.11 -8.60 6.56
N LEU A 269 -17.25 -7.95 5.75
CA LEU A 269 -16.65 -8.55 4.56
C LEU A 269 -15.88 -9.82 4.92
N GLU A 270 -14.94 -9.74 5.87
CA GLU A 270 -14.08 -10.87 6.23
C GLU A 270 -14.86 -12.02 6.86
N GLN A 271 -15.92 -11.73 7.60
CA GLN A 271 -16.80 -12.77 8.16
C GLN A 271 -17.61 -13.50 7.08
N ALA A 272 -18.05 -12.81 6.03
CA ALA A 272 -18.72 -13.45 4.89
C ALA A 272 -17.83 -14.50 4.19
N TYR A 273 -16.50 -14.32 4.25
CA TYR A 273 -15.52 -15.24 3.67
C TYR A 273 -14.98 -16.28 4.67
N ALA A 274 -15.44 -16.33 5.92
CA ALA A 274 -14.81 -17.10 7.01
C ALA A 274 -14.55 -18.58 6.64
N ASN A 275 -15.47 -19.22 5.89
CA ASN A 275 -15.40 -20.63 5.51
C ASN A 275 -14.87 -20.89 4.08
N GLN A 276 -14.52 -19.85 3.34
CA GLN A 276 -14.16 -19.95 1.91
C GLN A 276 -12.78 -19.43 1.58
N ARG A 277 -12.15 -18.66 2.48
CA ARG A 277 -10.82 -18.08 2.28
C ARG A 277 -9.72 -18.95 2.90
N MET A 278 -8.54 -18.93 2.30
CA MET A 278 -7.33 -19.50 2.92
C MET A 278 -6.93 -18.67 4.14
N VAL A 279 -6.35 -19.33 5.14
CA VAL A 279 -5.80 -18.67 6.34
C VAL A 279 -4.72 -17.65 5.92
N GLY A 280 -4.78 -16.44 6.48
CA GLY A 280 -3.84 -15.37 6.15
C GLY A 280 -4.10 -14.64 4.83
N LYS A 281 -5.21 -14.91 4.14
CA LYS A 281 -5.64 -14.18 2.95
C LYS A 281 -6.87 -13.33 3.25
N PHE A 282 -6.95 -12.17 2.60
CA PHE A 282 -8.01 -11.19 2.77
C PHE A 282 -8.75 -10.98 1.45
N PRO A 283 -10.09 -10.91 1.48
CA PRO A 283 -10.85 -10.60 0.28
C PRO A 283 -10.65 -9.14 -0.13
N GLY A 284 -10.54 -8.89 -1.44
CA GLY A 284 -10.64 -7.54 -2.00
C GLY A 284 -12.10 -7.16 -2.20
N CYS A 285 -12.39 -5.86 -2.14
CA CYS A 285 -13.73 -5.35 -2.45
C CYS A 285 -13.71 -3.89 -2.92
N VAL A 286 -14.73 -3.51 -3.67
CA VAL A 286 -15.14 -2.13 -3.93
C VAL A 286 -16.62 -2.07 -3.61
N ILE A 287 -16.95 -1.66 -2.39
CA ILE A 287 -18.33 -1.70 -1.87
C ILE A 287 -18.83 -0.29 -1.60
N HIS A 288 -19.93 0.06 -2.24
CA HIS A 288 -20.69 1.29 -2.02
C HIS A 288 -21.89 1.00 -1.14
N VAL A 289 -21.99 1.72 -0.04
CA VAL A 289 -23.15 1.72 0.86
C VAL A 289 -23.85 3.06 0.73
N SER A 290 -25.11 3.03 0.34
CA SER A 290 -25.96 4.22 0.35
C SER A 290 -26.94 4.10 1.52
N THR A 291 -27.03 5.15 2.32
CA THR A 291 -27.90 5.22 3.49
C THR A 291 -28.41 6.66 3.68
N LYS A 292 -29.38 6.85 4.54
CA LYS A 292 -29.90 8.19 4.85
C LYS A 292 -28.77 9.06 5.40
N LEU A 293 -28.67 10.30 4.92
CA LEU A 293 -27.62 11.24 5.36
C LEU A 293 -27.63 11.44 6.88
N SER A 294 -28.80 11.53 7.50
CA SER A 294 -28.97 11.65 8.95
C SER A 294 -28.54 10.41 9.76
N SER A 295 -28.24 9.30 9.10
CA SER A 295 -27.79 8.05 9.76
C SER A 295 -26.27 7.94 9.84
N VAL A 296 -25.52 8.93 9.32
CA VAL A 296 -24.06 8.93 9.26
C VAL A 296 -23.54 10.31 9.67
N ASP A 297 -22.72 10.33 10.71
CA ASP A 297 -21.94 11.52 11.05
C ASP A 297 -20.59 11.47 10.32
N VAL A 298 -20.37 12.40 9.40
CA VAL A 298 -19.16 12.54 8.59
C VAL A 298 -18.17 13.56 9.17
N ASN A 299 -18.58 14.33 10.20
CA ASN A 299 -17.76 15.36 10.81
C ASN A 299 -16.95 14.84 12.01
N VAL A 300 -16.32 13.67 11.86
CA VAL A 300 -15.56 13.01 12.94
C VAL A 300 -14.07 13.26 12.81
N HIS A 301 -13.53 13.28 11.60
CA HIS A 301 -12.10 13.42 11.33
C HIS A 301 -11.83 14.53 10.31
N PRO A 302 -10.71 15.29 10.41
CA PRO A 302 -10.39 16.34 9.43
C PRO A 302 -10.35 15.83 7.98
N THR A 303 -9.75 14.67 7.73
CA THR A 303 -9.66 14.06 6.39
C THR A 303 -10.94 13.37 5.94
N LYS A 304 -11.99 13.33 6.78
CA LYS A 304 -13.30 12.71 6.48
C LYS A 304 -13.23 11.22 6.10
N THR A 305 -12.13 10.53 6.41
CA THR A 305 -11.95 9.10 6.12
C THR A 305 -12.58 8.16 7.15
N GLU A 306 -12.97 8.69 8.30
CA GLU A 306 -13.70 7.98 9.34
C GLU A 306 -15.06 8.60 9.54
N VAL A 307 -16.08 7.76 9.66
CA VAL A 307 -17.47 8.17 9.90
C VAL A 307 -18.04 7.39 11.07
N LYS A 308 -19.03 7.95 11.76
CA LYS A 308 -19.81 7.25 12.78
C LYS A 308 -21.21 6.94 12.25
N PHE A 309 -21.63 5.69 12.40
CA PHE A 309 -22.98 5.28 12.05
C PHE A 309 -23.88 5.31 13.28
N VAL A 310 -25.12 5.74 13.11
CA VAL A 310 -26.15 5.66 14.18
C VAL A 310 -26.35 4.19 14.59
N SER A 311 -26.29 3.26 13.63
CA SER A 311 -26.36 1.83 13.88
C SER A 311 -25.31 1.08 13.06
N GLU A 312 -24.18 0.77 13.69
CA GLU A 312 -23.13 -0.03 13.07
C GLU A 312 -23.59 -1.45 12.72
N ARG A 313 -24.52 -2.00 13.52
CA ARG A 313 -25.07 -3.34 13.29
C ARG A 313 -25.82 -3.41 11.97
N GLN A 314 -26.63 -2.41 11.64
CA GLN A 314 -27.37 -2.40 10.36
C GLN A 314 -26.42 -2.38 9.15
N ILE A 315 -25.33 -1.61 9.25
CA ILE A 315 -24.30 -1.57 8.20
C ILE A 315 -23.57 -2.90 8.10
N PHE A 316 -23.20 -3.49 9.24
CA PHE A 316 -22.56 -4.80 9.29
C PHE A 316 -23.42 -5.87 8.63
N ASP A 317 -24.70 -5.99 9.06
CA ASP A 317 -25.63 -7.00 8.57
C ASP A 317 -25.91 -6.82 7.08
N ALA A 318 -26.09 -5.57 6.61
CA ALA A 318 -26.31 -5.26 5.19
C ALA A 318 -25.12 -5.70 4.31
N VAL A 319 -23.89 -5.34 4.69
CA VAL A 319 -22.67 -5.71 3.96
C VAL A 319 -22.44 -7.22 4.01
N TYR A 320 -22.57 -7.83 5.20
CA TYR A 320 -22.38 -9.27 5.39
C TYR A 320 -23.32 -10.09 4.51
N HIS A 321 -24.61 -9.81 4.55
CA HIS A 321 -25.61 -10.57 3.77
C HIS A 321 -25.50 -10.31 2.27
N ALA A 322 -25.18 -9.08 1.83
CA ALA A 322 -24.98 -8.77 0.43
C ALA A 322 -23.79 -9.56 -0.15
N VAL A 323 -22.67 -9.60 0.57
CA VAL A 323 -21.47 -10.32 0.15
C VAL A 323 -21.70 -11.84 0.20
N LEU A 324 -22.31 -12.35 1.28
CA LEU A 324 -22.60 -13.78 1.42
C LEU A 324 -23.53 -14.27 0.30
N SER A 325 -24.55 -13.50 -0.05
CA SER A 325 -25.46 -13.79 -1.18
C SER A 325 -24.71 -13.83 -2.51
N ALA A 326 -23.80 -12.88 -2.76
CA ALA A 326 -22.98 -12.86 -3.97
C ALA A 326 -22.06 -14.09 -4.08
N LEU A 327 -21.46 -14.51 -2.97
CA LEU A 327 -20.61 -15.70 -2.91
C LEU A 327 -21.41 -16.99 -3.16
N SER A 328 -22.62 -17.10 -2.60
CA SER A 328 -23.49 -18.26 -2.80
C SER A 328 -24.04 -18.36 -4.23
N GLY A 329 -24.31 -17.22 -4.87
CA GLY A 329 -24.76 -17.16 -6.27
C GLY A 329 -23.65 -17.42 -7.30
N SER A 330 -22.38 -17.30 -6.90
CA SER A 330 -21.22 -17.55 -7.75
C SER A 330 -20.68 -18.98 -7.68
N GLU A 331 -21.34 -19.89 -6.97
CA GLU A 331 -20.97 -21.30 -7.03
C GLU A 331 -21.09 -21.77 -8.47
N SER A 332 -19.96 -21.73 -9.19
CA SER A 332 -19.77 -22.50 -10.41
C SER A 332 -20.19 -23.94 -10.11
N PRO A 333 -20.88 -24.62 -11.05
CA PRO A 333 -21.21 -26.01 -10.83
C PRO A 333 -19.92 -26.71 -10.39
N ARG A 334 -19.94 -27.28 -9.19
CA ARG A 334 -18.81 -28.07 -8.67
C ARG A 334 -18.40 -28.97 -9.82
N PRO A 335 -17.11 -29.05 -10.21
CA PRO A 335 -16.73 -30.07 -11.16
C PRO A 335 -17.19 -31.38 -10.53
N SER A 336 -18.32 -31.89 -11.01
CA SER A 336 -18.74 -33.25 -10.68
C SER A 336 -17.64 -34.10 -11.27
N MET A 337 -16.75 -34.61 -10.44
CA MET A 337 -15.98 -35.79 -10.82
C MET A 337 -17.04 -36.84 -11.11
N ASN A 338 -17.42 -36.98 -12.40
CA ASN A 338 -18.04 -38.15 -12.88
C ASN A 338 -17.02 -39.26 -12.64
N LEU A 339 -17.11 -39.88 -11.46
CA LEU A 339 -16.66 -41.22 -11.25
C LEU A 339 -17.58 -42.06 -12.12
N GLU A 340 -17.28 -42.14 -13.43
CA GLU A 340 -17.75 -43.21 -14.24
C GLU A 340 -17.35 -44.48 -13.48
N LYS A 341 -18.35 -45.19 -12.96
CA LYS A 341 -18.12 -46.54 -12.42
C LYS A 341 -17.34 -47.28 -13.48
N PRO A 342 -16.18 -47.84 -13.14
CA PRO A 342 -15.42 -48.63 -14.12
C PRO A 342 -16.39 -49.68 -14.65
N LYS A 343 -16.59 -49.68 -15.99
CA LYS A 343 -17.30 -50.80 -16.67
C LYS A 343 -16.59 -52.08 -16.26
N PRO A 344 -17.34 -53.17 -15.92
CA PRO A 344 -16.72 -54.42 -15.58
C PRO A 344 -15.82 -54.82 -16.75
N VAL A 345 -14.54 -54.90 -16.48
CA VAL A 345 -13.56 -55.46 -17.42
C VAL A 345 -13.86 -56.93 -17.46
N ASP A 346 -14.33 -57.42 -18.65
CA ASP A 346 -14.41 -58.84 -18.91
C ASP A 346 -13.06 -59.47 -18.62
N THR A 347 -13.05 -60.43 -17.71
CA THR A 347 -11.88 -61.23 -17.35
C THR A 347 -11.38 -61.99 -18.55
N VAL A 348 -10.41 -61.41 -19.24
CA VAL A 348 -9.65 -62.13 -20.25
C VAL A 348 -8.68 -63.04 -19.49
N THR A 349 -8.92 -64.35 -19.61
CA THR A 349 -8.01 -65.41 -19.15
C THR A 349 -6.61 -65.21 -19.71
N PRO A 350 -5.55 -65.27 -18.88
CA PRO A 350 -4.20 -65.11 -19.38
C PRO A 350 -3.78 -66.31 -20.22
N HIS A 351 -3.66 -66.12 -21.52
CA HIS A 351 -2.90 -67.07 -22.36
C HIS A 351 -1.41 -66.82 -22.11
N GLN A 352 -0.75 -67.85 -21.56
CA GLN A 352 0.70 -67.94 -21.48
C GLN A 352 1.28 -67.99 -22.90
N THR A 353 1.94 -66.94 -23.33
CA THR A 353 2.75 -66.94 -24.55
C THR A 353 4.17 -67.28 -24.15
N VAL A 354 4.61 -68.43 -24.60
CA VAL A 354 5.98 -68.92 -24.47
C VAL A 354 6.88 -68.08 -25.35
N LEU A 355 7.88 -67.45 -24.72
CA LEU A 355 8.95 -66.76 -25.42
C LEU A 355 9.88 -67.73 -26.09
N ALA A 356 9.83 -67.82 -27.42
CA ALA A 356 10.87 -68.45 -28.25
C ALA A 356 11.94 -67.36 -28.52
N MET A 357 13.16 -67.68 -28.10
CA MET A 357 14.36 -66.94 -28.50
C MET A 357 14.71 -67.30 -29.93
N HIS A 358 14.85 -66.33 -30.81
CA HIS A 358 15.66 -66.47 -32.04
C HIS A 358 16.37 -65.16 -32.39
N ASP A 359 17.67 -65.31 -32.36
CA ASP A 359 18.77 -64.78 -33.17
C ASP A 359 18.78 -63.36 -33.75
N VAL A 360 19.86 -62.72 -33.36
CA VAL A 360 20.53 -61.55 -33.87
C VAL A 360 20.81 -61.60 -35.36
N VAL A 361 20.34 -60.61 -36.15
CA VAL A 361 20.96 -60.23 -37.43
C VAL A 361 20.99 -58.74 -37.61
N ARG A 362 22.12 -58.26 -38.07
CA ARG A 362 22.64 -56.92 -38.27
C ARG A 362 22.02 -56.16 -39.47
N PRO A 363 22.37 -54.84 -39.65
CA PRO A 363 21.48 -53.82 -40.22
C PRO A 363 21.68 -53.63 -41.75
N ALA A 364 20.65 -53.08 -42.41
CA ALA A 364 20.76 -52.56 -43.78
C ALA A 364 20.05 -51.18 -43.93
N GLU A 365 20.86 -50.32 -44.38
CA GLU A 365 20.73 -49.14 -45.29
C GLU A 365 19.45 -48.29 -45.40
N LYS A 366 19.71 -47.00 -45.32
CA LYS A 366 18.85 -45.87 -45.64
C LYS A 366 18.47 -45.82 -47.12
N LYS A 367 17.19 -45.57 -47.44
CA LYS A 367 16.76 -44.90 -48.68
C LYS A 367 15.82 -43.74 -48.43
N PRO A 368 15.84 -42.67 -49.26
CA PRO A 368 15.26 -41.40 -48.95
C PRO A 368 13.76 -41.32 -49.29
N ILE A 369 13.01 -40.57 -48.46
CA ILE A 369 11.59 -40.30 -48.66
C ILE A 369 11.47 -39.07 -49.55
N VAL A 370 10.81 -39.25 -50.70
CA VAL A 370 10.42 -38.20 -51.64
C VAL A 370 9.07 -37.63 -51.18
N SER A 371 9.01 -36.31 -51.07
CA SER A 371 7.78 -35.57 -50.78
C SER A 371 6.91 -35.45 -52.05
N PRO A 372 5.58 -35.58 -51.98
CA PRO A 372 4.71 -35.28 -53.12
C PRO A 372 4.33 -33.78 -53.15
N VAL A 373 4.38 -33.30 -54.40
CA VAL A 373 4.13 -31.96 -54.89
C VAL A 373 2.66 -31.59 -54.77
N THR A 374 2.40 -30.31 -54.45
CA THR A 374 1.15 -29.56 -54.44
C THR A 374 0.38 -29.63 -55.75
N ALA A 375 -0.96 -29.77 -55.66
CA ALA A 375 -1.91 -29.51 -56.73
C ALA A 375 -2.58 -28.13 -56.57
N PRO A 376 -2.94 -27.43 -57.66
CA PRO A 376 -3.31 -26.04 -57.64
C PRO A 376 -4.81 -25.80 -57.36
N VAL A 377 -5.08 -24.71 -56.60
CA VAL A 377 -6.44 -24.20 -56.31
C VAL A 377 -6.91 -23.37 -57.48
N LYS A 378 -8.11 -23.64 -58.00
CA LYS A 378 -8.84 -22.84 -58.97
C LYS A 378 -9.47 -21.61 -58.34
N PRO A 379 -9.53 -20.45 -59.05
CA PRO A 379 -10.22 -19.26 -58.60
C PRO A 379 -11.73 -19.33 -58.86
N ALA A 380 -12.54 -18.83 -57.96
CA ALA A 380 -13.97 -18.68 -58.08
C ALA A 380 -14.34 -17.37 -58.85
N PRO A 381 -15.50 -17.29 -59.53
CA PRO A 381 -15.79 -16.28 -60.52
C PRO A 381 -16.31 -14.98 -59.93
N VAL A 382 -15.90 -13.90 -60.63
CA VAL A 382 -16.38 -12.53 -60.46
C VAL A 382 -17.78 -12.42 -61.07
N VAL A 383 -18.76 -11.93 -60.30
CA VAL A 383 -20.07 -11.50 -60.82
C VAL A 383 -20.03 -9.99 -61.02
N THR A 384 -20.07 -9.59 -62.29
CA THR A 384 -20.34 -8.27 -62.76
C THR A 384 -21.86 -8.04 -62.88
N SER A 385 -22.40 -6.98 -62.27
CA SER A 385 -23.64 -6.40 -62.72
C SER A 385 -23.49 -4.86 -62.70
N GLY A 386 -23.56 -4.29 -63.89
CA GLY A 386 -23.51 -2.87 -64.13
C GLY A 386 -24.89 -2.23 -64.05
N HIS A 387 -24.86 -0.95 -64.09
CA HIS A 387 -25.73 0.12 -64.65
C HIS A 387 -26.00 1.17 -63.57
N THR A 388 -25.81 2.36 -63.79
CA THR A 388 -25.92 3.47 -64.69
C THR A 388 -25.97 4.76 -63.90
N GLY A 389 -25.10 5.65 -64.12
CA GLY A 389 -25.31 7.01 -64.58
C GLY A 389 -25.86 8.01 -63.53
N SER A 390 -25.06 8.94 -63.12
CA SER A 390 -25.28 10.34 -63.26
C SER A 390 -24.13 11.18 -62.71
N SER A 391 -23.69 12.08 -63.59
CA SER A 391 -22.78 13.20 -63.48
C SER A 391 -23.04 14.07 -62.24
N ALA A 392 -21.99 14.42 -61.47
CA ALA A 392 -21.77 15.76 -60.91
C ALA A 392 -20.35 15.93 -60.38
N ALA A 393 -19.63 16.83 -60.99
CA ALA A 393 -18.54 17.72 -60.54
C ALA A 393 -17.63 17.28 -59.40
N ALA A 394 -16.36 17.12 -59.73
CA ALA A 394 -15.23 17.11 -58.82
C ALA A 394 -14.95 18.51 -58.25
N PRO A 395 -14.61 18.67 -56.98
CA PRO A 395 -13.89 19.86 -56.50
C PRO A 395 -12.38 19.64 -56.55
N GLU A 396 -11.70 20.67 -56.95
CA GLU A 396 -10.27 20.85 -57.16
C GLU A 396 -9.42 20.40 -55.98
N LYS A 397 -8.32 19.71 -56.27
CA LYS A 397 -7.18 19.49 -55.39
C LYS A 397 -6.48 20.82 -55.13
N LYS A 398 -6.54 21.32 -53.90
CA LYS A 398 -5.56 22.28 -53.37
C LYS A 398 -4.28 21.55 -53.05
N GLU A 399 -3.21 21.91 -53.74
CA GLU A 399 -1.85 21.49 -53.51
C GLU A 399 -1.38 21.97 -52.11
N THR A 400 -0.91 21.05 -51.30
CA THR A 400 -0.13 21.33 -50.09
C THR A 400 1.28 21.72 -50.48
N PRO A 401 1.85 22.82 -49.96
CA PRO A 401 3.24 23.20 -50.27
C PRO A 401 4.19 22.20 -49.60
N ALA A 402 5.17 21.75 -50.38
CA ALA A 402 6.27 20.90 -49.94
C ALA A 402 7.12 21.61 -48.87
N TRP A 403 7.30 20.95 -47.76
CA TRP A 403 8.17 21.37 -46.66
C TRP A 403 9.64 21.10 -47.06
N THR A 404 10.42 22.16 -47.27
CA THR A 404 11.87 22.11 -47.42
C THR A 404 12.52 22.16 -46.03
N PRO A 405 13.47 21.26 -45.71
CA PRO A 405 14.18 21.33 -44.41
C PRO A 405 15.12 22.54 -44.41
N ALA A 406 14.97 23.43 -43.43
CA ALA A 406 15.90 24.51 -43.16
C ALA A 406 17.25 23.96 -42.65
N ALA A 407 18.34 24.53 -43.16
CA ALA A 407 19.71 24.22 -42.75
C ALA A 407 19.95 24.52 -41.27
N PRO A 408 20.89 23.78 -40.59
CA PRO A 408 21.14 23.96 -39.18
C PRO A 408 21.78 25.33 -38.90
N VAL A 409 21.13 26.09 -38.03
CA VAL A 409 21.67 27.34 -37.48
C VAL A 409 22.77 27.00 -36.48
N ARG A 410 23.99 27.48 -36.74
CA ARG A 410 25.14 27.41 -35.83
C ARG A 410 24.79 28.17 -34.55
N PRO A 411 25.07 27.61 -33.35
CA PRO A 411 24.94 28.36 -32.11
C PRO A 411 25.95 29.52 -32.05
N ALA A 412 25.46 30.71 -31.71
CA ALA A 412 26.28 31.87 -31.44
C ALA A 412 27.17 31.59 -30.21
N ALA A 413 28.42 32.01 -30.33
CA ALA A 413 29.43 31.88 -29.27
C ALA A 413 28.99 32.57 -27.98
N ALA A 414 29.11 31.87 -26.86
CA ALA A 414 28.92 32.40 -25.53
C ALA A 414 29.92 33.54 -25.24
N PRO A 415 29.53 34.63 -24.56
CA PRO A 415 30.45 35.67 -24.14
C PRO A 415 31.44 35.12 -23.09
N ALA A 416 32.68 35.54 -23.22
CA ALA A 416 33.80 35.17 -22.32
C ALA A 416 33.50 35.57 -20.86
N PRO A 417 33.94 34.79 -19.85
CA PRO A 417 33.75 35.12 -18.47
C PRO A 417 34.57 36.37 -18.09
N VAL A 418 33.90 37.35 -17.50
CA VAL A 418 34.51 38.52 -16.87
C VAL A 418 35.34 38.02 -15.68
N ARG A 419 36.62 38.25 -15.71
CA ARG A 419 37.54 38.07 -14.58
C ARG A 419 37.18 39.12 -13.53
N THR A 420 36.63 38.70 -12.41
CA THR A 420 36.57 39.49 -11.20
C THR A 420 37.81 39.18 -10.37
N ASP A 421 38.58 40.22 -10.04
CA ASP A 421 39.76 40.15 -9.16
C ASP A 421 39.36 39.63 -7.76
N PRO A 422 40.24 38.89 -7.08
CA PRO A 422 39.95 38.40 -5.73
C PRO A 422 39.92 39.56 -4.73
N PRO A 423 39.00 39.55 -3.76
CA PRO A 423 38.95 40.56 -2.72
C PRO A 423 40.18 40.47 -1.81
N LYS A 424 40.76 41.63 -1.46
CA LYS A 424 41.87 41.77 -0.51
C LYS A 424 41.52 41.15 0.85
N PRO A 425 42.49 40.56 1.56
CA PRO A 425 42.24 39.95 2.87
C PRO A 425 41.87 41.01 3.90
N VAL A 426 40.74 40.84 4.51
CA VAL A 426 40.33 41.59 5.70
C VAL A 426 41.08 41.03 6.90
N VAL A 427 41.81 41.92 7.58
CA VAL A 427 42.53 41.62 8.82
C VAL A 427 41.56 41.11 9.87
N ALA A 428 41.75 39.88 10.32
CA ALA A 428 40.96 39.25 11.36
C ALA A 428 41.24 39.92 12.72
N ALA A 429 40.22 40.38 13.40
CA ALA A 429 40.26 40.73 14.82
C ALA A 429 40.49 39.44 15.65
N PRO A 430 41.17 39.53 16.81
CA PRO A 430 41.56 38.37 17.59
C PRO A 430 40.36 37.61 18.12
N VAL A 431 40.32 36.34 17.83
CA VAL A 431 39.34 35.36 18.36
C VAL A 431 39.62 35.22 19.85
N GLN A 432 38.61 35.52 20.68
CA GLN A 432 38.63 35.17 22.10
C GLN A 432 38.50 33.63 22.23
N GLU A 433 39.39 33.02 22.97
CA GLU A 433 39.35 31.63 23.35
C GLU A 433 38.01 31.27 23.99
N PRO A 434 37.39 30.13 23.64
CA PRO A 434 36.18 29.65 24.33
C PRO A 434 36.54 29.20 25.75
N ALA A 435 35.82 29.74 26.73
CA ALA A 435 35.94 29.41 28.14
C ALA A 435 35.69 27.89 28.33
N LYS A 436 36.57 27.24 29.12
CA LYS A 436 36.43 25.84 29.57
C LYS A 436 35.10 25.67 30.29
N PRO A 437 34.46 24.50 30.11
CA PRO A 437 33.22 24.21 30.84
C PRO A 437 33.49 24.09 32.34
N VAL A 438 32.69 24.83 33.10
CA VAL A 438 32.69 24.80 34.58
C VAL A 438 32.10 23.47 35.01
N ALA A 439 32.87 22.72 35.83
CA ALA A 439 32.42 21.49 36.48
C ALA A 439 31.29 21.81 37.51
N PRO A 440 30.32 20.89 37.70
CA PRO A 440 29.29 21.08 38.71
C PRO A 440 29.88 21.02 40.13
N PRO A 441 29.25 21.72 41.11
CA PRO A 441 29.81 21.79 42.48
C PRO A 441 29.79 20.42 43.16
N ALA A 442 30.93 20.07 43.74
CA ALA A 442 31.10 18.90 44.55
C ALA A 442 30.26 18.99 45.84
N ASN A 443 29.56 17.91 46.17
CA ASN A 443 28.93 17.69 47.48
C ASN A 443 29.99 17.65 48.59
N PRO A 444 29.68 18.13 49.82
CA PRO A 444 30.63 18.17 50.89
C PRO A 444 30.99 16.75 51.35
N VAL A 445 32.27 16.47 51.36
CA VAL A 445 32.87 15.28 51.95
C VAL A 445 32.71 15.36 53.48
N VAL A 446 31.99 14.43 54.06
CA VAL A 446 31.98 14.20 55.51
C VAL A 446 33.29 13.47 55.86
N GLU A 447 34.16 14.12 56.60
CA GLU A 447 35.34 13.54 57.23
C GLU A 447 34.93 12.47 58.23
N GLU A 448 35.18 11.20 57.90
CA GLU A 448 35.06 10.09 58.84
C GLU A 448 36.43 9.86 59.47
N LYS A 449 36.49 10.11 60.81
CA LYS A 449 37.65 9.88 61.68
C LYS A 449 38.10 8.43 61.59
N GLN A 450 39.36 8.22 61.28
CA GLN A 450 40.05 6.94 61.45
C GLN A 450 40.34 6.72 62.94
N GLU A 451 39.80 5.67 63.52
CA GLU A 451 40.25 5.07 64.77
C GLU A 451 41.19 3.87 64.46
N PRO A 452 42.14 3.56 65.38
CA PRO A 452 43.29 2.72 65.11
C PRO A 452 42.96 1.23 65.11
N ILE A 453 43.65 0.50 64.24
CA ILE A 453 43.61 -0.96 64.06
C ILE A 453 44.12 -1.70 65.34
N PRO A 454 43.36 -2.63 65.95
CA PRO A 454 43.91 -3.63 66.84
C PRO A 454 44.26 -4.89 66.04
N ALA A 455 45.35 -5.55 66.56
CA ALA A 455 46.03 -6.70 65.99
C ALA A 455 45.16 -7.96 65.86
N ALA A 456 45.54 -8.70 64.80
CA ALA A 456 45.32 -10.11 64.50
C ALA A 456 44.46 -10.95 65.49
N ALA A 457 43.29 -11.38 65.03
CA ALA A 457 42.50 -12.48 65.54
C ALA A 457 42.32 -13.54 64.45
N VAL A 458 42.59 -14.74 64.90
CA VAL A 458 42.49 -16.06 64.30
C VAL A 458 41.37 -16.19 63.23
N VAL A 459 41.76 -16.65 62.02
CA VAL A 459 40.87 -17.08 60.93
C VAL A 459 40.05 -18.28 61.42
N GLN A 460 38.74 -18.08 61.63
CA GLN A 460 37.76 -19.15 61.65
C GLN A 460 37.32 -19.40 60.18
N PRO A 461 37.10 -20.69 59.80
CA PRO A 461 36.61 -20.95 58.42
C PRO A 461 35.25 -20.33 58.22
N GLU A 462 35.10 -19.58 57.12
CA GLU A 462 33.86 -19.08 56.65
C GLU A 462 32.83 -20.21 56.50
N PRO A 463 31.57 -20.03 56.91
CA PRO A 463 30.53 -21.01 56.63
C PRO A 463 30.38 -21.10 55.11
N GLU A 464 30.50 -22.32 54.59
CA GLU A 464 30.20 -22.65 53.19
C GLU A 464 28.82 -22.08 52.85
N GLU A 465 28.77 -21.19 51.85
CA GLU A 465 27.50 -20.75 51.25
C GLU A 465 26.71 -21.99 50.84
N PRO A 466 25.40 -22.07 51.11
CA PRO A 466 24.61 -23.20 50.68
C PRO A 466 24.74 -23.34 49.18
N VAL A 467 25.34 -24.43 48.74
CA VAL A 467 25.31 -24.87 47.33
C VAL A 467 23.85 -24.94 46.97
N ILE A 468 23.38 -23.96 46.18
CA ILE A 468 22.06 -24.00 45.56
C ILE A 468 22.10 -25.24 44.67
N ASP A 469 21.42 -26.28 45.07
CA ASP A 469 21.19 -27.48 44.28
C ASP A 469 20.46 -27.03 43.01
N VAL A 470 21.23 -26.78 41.96
CA VAL A 470 20.67 -26.54 40.62
C VAL A 470 20.04 -27.87 40.22
N PRO A 471 18.72 -27.97 40.10
CA PRO A 471 18.09 -29.23 39.78
C PRO A 471 18.71 -29.76 38.47
N GLU A 472 19.32 -30.92 38.55
CA GLU A 472 19.94 -31.62 37.42
C GLU A 472 18.87 -31.84 36.37
N VAL A 473 18.94 -31.05 35.27
CA VAL A 473 17.95 -31.11 34.18
C VAL A 473 18.06 -32.51 33.59
N ALA A 474 17.00 -33.30 33.70
CA ALA A 474 16.97 -34.66 33.17
C ALA A 474 17.37 -34.65 31.68
N PRO A 475 18.25 -35.59 31.27
CA PRO A 475 18.68 -35.66 29.88
C PRO A 475 17.47 -35.83 28.96
N TRP A 476 17.48 -35.13 27.84
CA TRP A 476 16.42 -35.20 26.82
C TRP A 476 16.90 -35.88 25.57
N ARG A 477 15.98 -36.46 24.82
CA ARG A 477 16.22 -37.13 23.54
C ARG A 477 15.16 -36.75 22.51
N MET A 478 15.58 -36.31 21.31
CA MET A 478 14.68 -36.17 20.20
C MET A 478 14.30 -37.55 19.67
N THR A 479 13.00 -37.87 19.68
CA THR A 479 12.47 -39.18 19.26
C THR A 479 12.05 -39.19 17.80
N GLY A 480 11.71 -38.05 17.23
CA GLY A 480 11.33 -37.93 15.83
C GLY A 480 10.52 -36.67 15.50
N GLU A 481 9.94 -36.68 14.32
CA GLU A 481 9.08 -35.63 13.80
C GLU A 481 7.73 -36.20 13.37
N VAL A 482 6.62 -35.48 13.62
CA VAL A 482 5.25 -35.86 13.22
C VAL A 482 4.67 -34.80 12.31
N PHE A 483 3.98 -35.25 11.24
CA PHE A 483 3.33 -34.39 10.24
C PHE A 483 4.28 -33.38 9.57
N ASN A 484 5.59 -33.62 9.59
CA ASN A 484 6.60 -32.66 9.16
C ASN A 484 6.40 -31.25 9.79
N THR A 485 5.88 -31.18 11.01
CA THR A 485 5.49 -29.94 11.69
C THR A 485 5.92 -29.92 13.14
N TYR A 486 5.81 -31.04 13.86
CA TYR A 486 6.08 -31.11 15.28
C TYR A 486 7.25 -32.02 15.57
N ILE A 487 8.23 -31.51 16.32
CA ILE A 487 9.34 -32.30 16.86
C ILE A 487 8.88 -32.92 18.18
N ILE A 488 9.15 -34.21 18.38
CA ILE A 488 8.88 -34.92 19.63
C ILE A 488 10.17 -35.09 20.40
N VAL A 489 10.15 -34.60 21.63
CA VAL A 489 11.26 -34.73 22.57
C VAL A 489 10.79 -35.47 23.81
N GLU A 490 11.55 -36.50 24.24
CA GLU A 490 11.36 -37.24 25.49
C GLU A 490 12.32 -36.69 26.53
N GLN A 491 11.81 -36.38 27.75
CA GLN A 491 12.59 -35.92 28.86
C GLN A 491 12.03 -36.51 30.17
N GLY A 492 12.72 -37.50 30.72
CA GLY A 492 12.28 -38.20 31.94
C GLY A 492 10.90 -38.85 31.77
N ASP A 493 9.90 -38.35 32.48
CA ASP A 493 8.50 -38.82 32.45
C ASP A 493 7.58 -37.96 31.59
N LYS A 494 8.15 -37.08 30.75
CA LYS A 494 7.42 -36.16 29.92
C LYS A 494 7.77 -36.31 28.43
N ILE A 495 6.80 -36.01 27.58
CA ILE A 495 6.98 -35.83 26.16
C ILE A 495 6.64 -34.37 25.83
N LEU A 496 7.51 -33.70 25.08
CA LEU A 496 7.27 -32.37 24.55
C LEU A 496 6.99 -32.46 23.07
N PHE A 497 5.95 -31.78 22.63
CA PHE A 497 5.65 -31.51 21.20
C PHE A 497 6.04 -30.08 20.91
N ILE A 498 7.06 -29.89 20.09
CA ILE A 498 7.60 -28.59 19.73
C ILE A 498 7.12 -28.24 18.32
N ASP A 499 6.44 -27.11 18.16
CA ASP A 499 6.14 -26.55 16.85
C ASP A 499 7.44 -26.00 16.25
N LYS A 500 8.01 -26.71 15.26
CA LYS A 500 9.29 -26.36 14.68
C LYS A 500 9.26 -25.01 13.95
N HIS A 501 8.13 -24.64 13.34
CA HIS A 501 7.96 -23.36 12.66
C HIS A 501 7.97 -22.21 13.66
N ALA A 502 7.11 -22.29 14.68
CA ALA A 502 6.99 -21.26 15.71
C ALA A 502 8.29 -21.07 16.52
N ALA A 503 8.99 -22.16 16.81
CA ALA A 503 10.27 -22.11 17.52
C ALA A 503 11.37 -21.50 16.64
N HIS A 504 11.46 -21.89 15.37
CA HIS A 504 12.48 -21.37 14.44
C HIS A 504 12.23 -19.91 14.06
N GLU A 505 10.97 -19.49 13.93
CA GLU A 505 10.60 -18.09 13.75
C GLU A 505 11.12 -17.22 14.92
N ARG A 506 10.97 -17.70 16.15
CA ARG A 506 11.50 -17.00 17.32
C ARG A 506 13.02 -16.92 17.33
N MET A 507 13.70 -18.02 17.02
CA MET A 507 15.16 -18.04 16.91
C MET A 507 15.67 -17.01 15.89
N TRP A 508 15.02 -16.91 14.73
CA TRP A 508 15.35 -15.91 13.72
C TRP A 508 15.06 -14.50 14.20
N PHE A 509 13.91 -14.27 14.83
CA PHE A 509 13.54 -12.96 15.37
C PHE A 509 14.58 -12.46 16.38
N ASP A 510 14.98 -13.30 17.33
CA ASP A 510 15.98 -12.94 18.35
C ASP A 510 17.37 -12.71 17.73
N LYS A 511 17.77 -13.52 16.74
CA LYS A 511 18.99 -13.32 15.97
C LYS A 511 18.98 -11.98 15.23
N LEU A 512 17.89 -11.65 14.52
CA LEU A 512 17.74 -10.41 13.77
C LEU A 512 17.67 -9.17 14.68
N LYS A 513 17.17 -9.34 15.92
CA LYS A 513 17.07 -8.28 16.92
C LYS A 513 18.38 -8.00 17.64
N SER A 514 19.36 -8.91 17.59
CA SER A 514 20.67 -8.74 18.22
C SER A 514 21.40 -7.54 17.60
N ARG A 515 22.11 -6.74 18.42
CA ARG A 515 22.84 -5.54 17.97
C ARG A 515 23.99 -5.83 17.02
N ASP A 516 24.49 -7.06 17.03
CA ASP A 516 25.63 -7.48 16.20
C ASP A 516 25.21 -8.01 14.83
N TRP A 517 23.91 -8.12 14.56
CA TRP A 517 23.44 -8.61 13.28
C TRP A 517 23.47 -7.51 12.21
N ARG A 518 24.22 -7.76 11.13
CA ARG A 518 24.16 -6.97 9.92
C ARG A 518 23.61 -7.86 8.81
N PRO A 519 22.61 -7.39 8.06
CA PRO A 519 22.07 -8.17 6.96
C PRO A 519 23.16 -8.35 5.90
N MET A 520 23.41 -9.59 5.53
CA MET A 520 24.08 -9.88 4.26
C MET A 520 23.03 -9.74 3.17
N SER A 521 23.26 -8.83 2.25
CA SER A 521 22.38 -8.61 1.11
C SER A 521 22.96 -9.26 -0.15
N GLN A 522 22.06 -9.64 -1.07
CA GLN A 522 22.42 -10.22 -2.36
C GLN A 522 21.75 -9.43 -3.49
N MET A 523 22.52 -9.10 -4.52
CA MET A 523 21.97 -8.55 -5.75
C MET A 523 21.21 -9.64 -6.51
N LEU A 524 20.02 -9.32 -6.97
CA LEU A 524 19.24 -10.21 -7.80
C LEU A 524 19.76 -10.20 -9.23
N MET A 525 20.00 -11.36 -9.82
CA MET A 525 20.40 -11.48 -11.24
C MET A 525 19.35 -10.90 -12.18
N ALA A 526 18.07 -11.06 -11.85
CA ALA A 526 16.95 -10.40 -12.49
C ALA A 526 16.18 -9.62 -11.43
N PRO A 527 16.06 -8.29 -11.54
CA PRO A 527 15.29 -7.48 -10.61
C PRO A 527 13.84 -7.94 -10.56
N VAL A 528 13.24 -7.93 -9.36
CA VAL A 528 11.83 -8.22 -9.17
C VAL A 528 11.03 -6.95 -9.37
N VAL A 529 10.14 -6.93 -10.37
CA VAL A 529 9.20 -5.82 -10.61
C VAL A 529 7.81 -6.27 -10.20
N PHE A 530 7.16 -5.50 -9.32
CA PHE A 530 5.81 -5.79 -8.87
C PHE A 530 4.99 -4.50 -8.72
N LYS A 531 3.67 -4.63 -8.73
CA LYS A 531 2.75 -3.50 -8.61
C LYS A 531 1.98 -3.60 -7.29
N PRO A 532 2.47 -2.96 -6.21
CA PRO A 532 1.71 -2.86 -4.97
C PRO A 532 0.48 -1.96 -5.15
N SER A 533 -0.41 -1.92 -4.15
CA SER A 533 -1.39 -0.83 -4.11
C SER A 533 -0.68 0.51 -3.90
N PRO A 534 -1.28 1.64 -4.30
CA PRO A 534 -0.64 2.95 -4.11
C PRO A 534 -0.33 3.27 -2.65
N GLU A 535 -1.19 2.86 -1.71
CA GLU A 535 -0.92 3.03 -0.27
C GLU A 535 0.28 2.18 0.19
N GLU A 536 0.38 0.93 -0.27
CA GLU A 536 1.53 0.06 0.01
C GLU A 536 2.81 0.59 -0.62
N GLY A 537 2.74 1.04 -1.87
CA GLY A 537 3.87 1.63 -2.58
C GLY A 537 4.38 2.89 -1.88
N ALA A 538 3.46 3.78 -1.46
CA ALA A 538 3.81 4.99 -0.73
C ALA A 538 4.53 4.67 0.58
N VAL A 539 4.00 3.73 1.37
CA VAL A 539 4.60 3.34 2.66
C VAL A 539 5.95 2.66 2.50
N LEU A 540 6.15 1.82 1.46
CA LEU A 540 7.45 1.20 1.20
C LEU A 540 8.50 2.25 0.82
N LEU A 541 8.16 3.18 -0.07
CA LEU A 541 9.04 4.28 -0.46
C LEU A 541 9.29 5.27 0.70
N GLU A 542 8.32 5.49 1.58
CA GLU A 542 8.49 6.28 2.80
C GLU A 542 9.52 5.68 3.77
N ASN A 543 9.65 4.35 3.78
CA ASN A 543 10.55 3.62 4.67
C ASN A 543 11.79 3.06 3.93
N GLU A 544 12.17 3.61 2.77
CA GLU A 544 13.28 3.14 1.95
C GLU A 544 14.58 3.03 2.74
N SER A 545 14.95 4.03 3.55
CA SER A 545 16.15 4.00 4.39
C SER A 545 16.16 2.83 5.40
N LEU A 546 14.98 2.46 5.91
CA LEU A 546 14.83 1.30 6.77
C LEU A 546 14.98 0.00 5.96
N LEU A 547 14.41 -0.06 4.76
CA LEU A 547 14.54 -1.21 3.87
C LEU A 547 16.01 -1.43 3.47
N GLU A 548 16.75 -0.37 3.15
CA GLU A 548 18.19 -0.40 2.87
C GLU A 548 18.98 -0.93 4.06
N GLU A 549 18.68 -0.49 5.31
CA GLU A 549 19.33 -0.98 6.52
C GLU A 549 19.17 -2.51 6.65
N PHE A 550 18.07 -3.07 6.18
CA PHE A 550 17.78 -4.51 6.20
C PHE A 550 18.17 -5.24 4.92
N GLY A 551 18.83 -4.56 3.96
CA GLY A 551 19.41 -5.16 2.77
C GLY A 551 18.46 -5.26 1.58
N PHE A 552 17.32 -4.54 1.59
CA PHE A 552 16.48 -4.35 0.40
C PHE A 552 16.86 -3.07 -0.32
N GLU A 553 16.94 -3.12 -1.64
CA GLU A 553 17.03 -1.94 -2.50
C GLU A 553 15.76 -1.87 -3.35
N VAL A 554 14.90 -0.90 -3.02
CA VAL A 554 13.56 -0.73 -3.62
C VAL A 554 13.47 0.66 -4.24
N GLU A 555 13.12 0.73 -5.52
CA GLU A 555 13.00 1.98 -6.27
C GLU A 555 11.63 2.09 -6.95
N ASP A 556 11.19 3.32 -7.22
CA ASP A 556 10.02 3.57 -8.07
C ASP A 556 10.36 3.32 -9.54
N PHE A 557 9.72 2.33 -10.15
CA PHE A 557 9.88 2.01 -11.57
C PHE A 557 8.95 2.82 -12.47
N GLY A 558 7.99 3.54 -11.87
CA GLY A 558 6.96 4.30 -12.58
C GLY A 558 5.69 3.49 -12.86
N GLY A 559 4.59 4.19 -13.16
CA GLY A 559 3.29 3.55 -13.39
C GLY A 559 2.70 2.84 -12.15
N GLY A 560 3.15 3.22 -10.95
CA GLY A 560 2.77 2.59 -9.69
C GLY A 560 3.44 1.23 -9.45
N SER A 561 4.49 0.90 -10.21
CA SER A 561 5.30 -0.32 -10.03
C SER A 561 6.57 0.00 -9.25
N LEU A 562 7.02 -0.96 -8.43
CA LEU A 562 8.30 -0.90 -7.73
C LEU A 562 9.26 -1.94 -8.32
N ILE A 563 10.55 -1.62 -8.33
CA ILE A 563 11.63 -2.51 -8.72
C ILE A 563 12.52 -2.79 -7.52
N VAL A 564 12.84 -4.07 -7.30
CA VAL A 564 13.73 -4.54 -6.23
C VAL A 564 14.97 -5.13 -6.88
N ARG A 565 16.13 -4.54 -6.57
CA ARG A 565 17.42 -4.94 -7.13
C ARG A 565 18.22 -5.81 -6.17
N GLN A 566 18.07 -5.57 -4.88
CA GLN A 566 18.80 -6.23 -3.82
C GLN A 566 17.84 -6.69 -2.72
N VAL A 567 18.12 -7.86 -2.16
CA VAL A 567 17.35 -8.47 -1.07
C VAL A 567 18.27 -9.03 0.00
N PRO A 568 17.79 -9.20 1.24
CA PRO A 568 18.52 -9.96 2.26
C PRO A 568 18.82 -11.38 1.78
N HIS A 569 19.98 -11.93 2.16
CA HIS A 569 20.39 -13.28 1.76
C HIS A 569 19.40 -14.39 2.13
N ASP A 570 18.65 -14.17 3.21
CA ASP A 570 17.70 -15.13 3.76
C ASP A 570 16.30 -15.05 3.08
N ILE A 571 16.13 -14.22 2.04
CA ILE A 571 14.87 -14.05 1.30
C ILE A 571 15.10 -14.39 -0.17
N ASP A 572 14.35 -15.35 -0.70
CA ASP A 572 14.38 -15.72 -2.10
C ASP A 572 13.67 -14.68 -2.99
N ALA A 573 14.10 -14.57 -4.26
CA ALA A 573 13.48 -13.68 -5.23
C ALA A 573 11.96 -13.91 -5.36
N GLU A 574 11.50 -15.16 -5.34
CA GLU A 574 10.07 -15.54 -5.41
C GLU A 574 9.26 -15.06 -4.20
N GLN A 575 9.91 -14.85 -3.06
CA GLN A 575 9.26 -14.43 -1.81
C GLN A 575 9.31 -12.91 -1.61
N THR A 576 10.13 -12.19 -2.39
CA THR A 576 10.39 -10.76 -2.24
C THR A 576 9.11 -9.93 -2.32
N GLU A 577 8.30 -10.11 -3.36
CA GLU A 577 7.01 -9.42 -3.50
C GLU A 577 6.13 -9.64 -2.26
N SER A 578 5.94 -10.92 -1.88
CA SER A 578 5.06 -11.26 -0.75
C SER A 578 5.57 -10.72 0.59
N ALA A 579 6.88 -10.61 0.77
CA ALA A 579 7.50 -10.06 1.98
C ALA A 579 7.29 -8.55 2.08
N LEU A 580 7.54 -7.82 0.99
CA LEU A 580 7.37 -6.36 0.95
C LEU A 580 5.89 -5.95 1.07
N VAL A 581 4.99 -6.66 0.40
CA VAL A 581 3.54 -6.41 0.50
C VAL A 581 3.02 -6.69 1.91
N GLU A 582 3.47 -7.77 2.58
CA GLU A 582 3.14 -8.07 3.96
C GLU A 582 3.67 -6.99 4.93
N LEU A 583 4.91 -6.54 4.72
CA LEU A 583 5.50 -5.46 5.49
C LEU A 583 4.70 -4.16 5.34
N ALA A 584 4.39 -3.75 4.10
CA ALA A 584 3.57 -2.57 3.83
C ALA A 584 2.22 -2.61 4.55
N SER A 585 1.54 -3.77 4.52
CA SER A 585 0.27 -3.97 5.22
C SER A 585 0.40 -3.80 6.74
N ARG A 586 1.48 -4.31 7.34
CA ARG A 586 1.75 -4.14 8.78
C ARG A 586 1.99 -2.68 9.12
N LEU A 587 2.79 -1.97 8.32
CA LEU A 587 3.06 -0.54 8.49
C LEU A 587 1.79 0.30 8.39
N LEU A 588 0.91 0.01 7.43
CA LEU A 588 -0.39 0.67 7.27
C LEU A 588 -1.32 0.44 8.46
N THR A 589 -1.33 -0.76 9.05
CA THR A 589 -2.18 -1.09 10.22
C THR A 589 -1.69 -0.46 11.51
N THR A 590 -0.40 -0.17 11.62
CA THR A 590 0.21 0.48 12.80
C THR A 590 0.01 2.00 12.82
N GLY A 591 -0.69 2.55 11.83
CA GLY A 591 -1.17 3.93 11.85
C GLY A 591 -0.30 4.97 11.14
N GLY A 592 0.50 4.57 10.14
CA GLY A 592 1.16 5.49 9.17
C GLY A 592 2.14 6.55 9.73
N ARG A 593 2.04 6.89 10.98
CA ARG A 593 3.04 7.63 11.77
C ARG A 593 3.94 6.62 12.45
N ALA A 594 4.78 6.00 11.67
CA ALA A 594 5.67 4.99 12.18
C ALA A 594 6.61 5.62 13.23
N ASP A 595 6.39 5.27 14.48
CA ASP A 595 7.50 5.17 15.40
C ASP A 595 8.56 4.31 14.68
N PRO A 596 9.77 4.82 14.41
CA PRO A 596 10.80 4.06 13.72
C PRO A 596 11.06 2.69 14.34
N SER A 597 10.82 2.54 15.65
CA SER A 597 10.93 1.27 16.37
C SER A 597 9.82 0.28 15.96
N ALA A 598 8.60 0.75 15.77
CA ALA A 598 7.48 -0.09 15.35
C ALA A 598 7.63 -0.57 13.89
N ALA A 599 8.15 0.29 13.01
CA ALA A 599 8.46 -0.07 11.62
C ALA A 599 9.58 -1.13 11.57
N ARG A 600 10.63 -0.93 12.38
CA ARG A 600 11.73 -1.89 12.52
C ARG A 600 11.23 -3.25 13.05
N ASP A 601 10.42 -3.27 14.10
CA ASP A 601 9.85 -4.50 14.64
C ASP A 601 8.95 -5.22 13.63
N ALA A 602 8.14 -4.48 12.85
CA ALA A 602 7.33 -5.05 11.78
C ALA A 602 8.17 -5.74 10.70
N LEU A 603 9.30 -5.13 10.32
CA LEU A 603 10.25 -5.70 9.36
C LEU A 603 10.94 -6.96 9.93
N LEU A 604 11.42 -6.90 11.17
CA LEU A 604 12.00 -8.05 11.87
C LEU A 604 11.06 -9.26 11.91
N HIS A 605 9.79 -9.02 12.24
CA HIS A 605 8.76 -10.06 12.21
C HIS A 605 8.56 -10.67 10.82
N THR A 606 8.48 -9.83 9.78
CA THR A 606 8.27 -10.29 8.40
C THR A 606 9.46 -11.13 7.95
N MET A 607 10.68 -10.67 8.20
CA MET A 607 11.91 -11.40 7.84
C MET A 607 12.03 -12.72 8.60
N ALA A 608 11.79 -12.73 9.91
CA ALA A 608 11.83 -13.94 10.72
C ALA A 608 10.83 -14.99 10.22
N CYS A 609 9.61 -14.58 9.90
CA CYS A 609 8.57 -15.45 9.35
C CYS A 609 8.95 -16.04 7.97
N LYS A 610 9.62 -15.25 7.10
CA LYS A 610 10.04 -15.73 5.77
C LYS A 610 11.27 -16.63 5.84
N ALA A 611 12.23 -16.34 6.71
CA ALA A 611 13.45 -17.14 6.93
C ALA A 611 13.20 -18.41 7.76
N ALA A 612 12.05 -18.53 8.44
CA ALA A 612 11.74 -19.68 9.28
C ALA A 612 11.39 -20.93 8.45
N ILE A 613 11.76 -22.10 8.98
CA ILE A 613 11.34 -23.41 8.47
C ILE A 613 9.81 -23.45 8.39
N LYS A 614 9.28 -23.86 7.25
CA LYS A 614 7.83 -23.93 7.07
C LYS A 614 7.25 -25.24 7.58
N GLY A 615 6.06 -25.18 8.19
CA GLY A 615 5.29 -26.37 8.55
C GLY A 615 5.00 -27.24 7.29
N GLY A 616 5.12 -28.56 7.46
CA GLY A 616 4.97 -29.52 6.34
C GLY A 616 6.23 -29.74 5.49
N GLN A 617 7.28 -28.94 5.63
CA GLN A 617 8.54 -29.10 4.93
C GLN A 617 9.39 -30.17 5.61
N LYS A 618 10.05 -31.06 4.85
CA LYS A 618 11.03 -32.01 5.38
C LYS A 618 12.35 -31.30 5.66
N ASN A 619 12.85 -31.43 6.89
CA ASN A 619 14.11 -30.83 7.31
C ASN A 619 15.10 -31.93 7.72
N GLY A 620 16.39 -31.60 7.70
CA GLY A 620 17.44 -32.50 8.15
C GLY A 620 17.42 -32.71 9.67
N PRO A 621 17.80 -33.90 10.17
CA PRO A 621 17.81 -34.19 11.62
C PRO A 621 18.64 -33.19 12.45
N ALA A 622 19.77 -32.73 11.91
CA ALA A 622 20.64 -31.75 12.58
C ALA A 622 19.97 -30.38 12.76
N GLU A 623 19.14 -29.97 11.81
CA GLU A 623 18.39 -28.73 11.87
C GLU A 623 17.27 -28.80 12.90
N LEU A 624 16.53 -29.93 12.90
CA LEU A 624 15.49 -30.20 13.90
C LEU A 624 16.06 -30.27 15.30
N GLU A 625 17.22 -30.92 15.48
CA GLU A 625 17.90 -31.00 16.76
C GLU A 625 18.33 -29.62 17.27
N LYS A 626 18.78 -28.72 16.39
CA LYS A 626 19.12 -27.34 16.74
C LYS A 626 17.92 -26.59 17.29
N VAL A 627 16.75 -26.73 16.66
CA VAL A 627 15.49 -26.14 17.13
C VAL A 627 15.07 -26.74 18.48
N ALA A 628 15.11 -28.07 18.60
CA ALA A 628 14.78 -28.75 19.84
C ALA A 628 15.70 -28.29 21.01
N ARG A 629 17.00 -28.16 20.74
CA ARG A 629 17.99 -27.70 21.74
C ARG A 629 17.69 -26.28 22.24
N ALA A 630 17.34 -25.34 21.35
CA ALA A 630 16.99 -23.96 21.73
C ALA A 630 15.72 -23.88 22.58
N VAL A 631 14.77 -24.80 22.37
CA VAL A 631 13.57 -24.89 23.22
C VAL A 631 13.89 -25.56 24.57
N MET A 632 14.70 -26.63 24.56
CA MET A 632 15.04 -27.37 25.74
C MET A 632 16.00 -26.60 26.66
N SER A 633 16.87 -25.72 26.13
CA SER A 633 17.69 -24.79 26.92
C SER A 633 16.86 -23.66 27.57
N GLY A 634 15.60 -23.50 27.16
CA GLY A 634 14.74 -22.42 27.65
C GLY A 634 14.96 -21.05 26.96
N GLU A 635 15.83 -20.99 25.96
CA GLU A 635 16.02 -19.77 25.12
C GLU A 635 14.74 -19.39 24.38
N VAL A 636 14.01 -20.39 23.89
CA VAL A 636 12.78 -20.21 23.11
C VAL A 636 11.58 -20.83 23.83
N LYS A 637 10.71 -19.99 24.39
CA LYS A 637 9.49 -20.41 25.10
C LYS A 637 8.22 -20.03 24.34
N TYR A 638 8.23 -18.86 23.70
CA TYR A 638 7.08 -18.31 22.96
C TYR A 638 7.51 -17.85 21.57
N CYS A 639 6.63 -18.01 20.58
CA CYS A 639 6.86 -17.43 19.26
C CYS A 639 6.81 -15.89 19.35
N PRO A 640 7.24 -15.16 18.32
CA PRO A 640 7.17 -13.69 18.31
C PRO A 640 5.74 -13.14 18.51
N HIS A 641 4.71 -13.96 18.22
CA HIS A 641 3.30 -13.63 18.41
C HIS A 641 2.73 -13.98 19.80
N GLY A 642 3.59 -14.43 20.74
CA GLY A 642 3.21 -14.75 22.13
C GLY A 642 2.57 -16.12 22.34
N ARG A 643 2.54 -17.01 21.32
CA ARG A 643 2.03 -18.39 21.48
C ARG A 643 3.13 -19.30 22.02
N PRO A 644 2.82 -20.27 22.90
CA PRO A 644 3.80 -21.24 23.36
C PRO A 644 4.30 -22.06 22.16
N VAL A 645 5.61 -22.29 22.08
CA VAL A 645 6.24 -23.09 21.01
C VAL A 645 6.27 -24.58 21.33
N ALA A 646 6.01 -24.97 22.58
CA ALA A 646 5.98 -26.36 23.00
C ALA A 646 4.81 -26.63 23.94
N ILE A 647 4.27 -27.85 23.86
CA ILE A 647 3.29 -28.38 24.80
C ILE A 647 3.87 -29.64 25.44
N GLU A 648 3.63 -29.81 26.75
CA GLU A 648 4.10 -30.97 27.52
C GLU A 648 2.95 -31.96 27.74
N LEU A 649 3.26 -33.24 27.66
CA LEU A 649 2.37 -34.34 28.03
C LEU A 649 3.12 -35.28 28.97
N THR A 650 2.63 -35.43 30.18
CA THR A 650 3.23 -36.36 31.15
C THR A 650 2.82 -37.80 30.89
N LYS A 651 3.68 -38.76 31.29
CA LYS A 651 3.40 -40.19 31.23
C LYS A 651 2.08 -40.54 31.91
N ALA A 652 1.80 -39.97 33.10
CA ALA A 652 0.53 -40.18 33.80
C ALA A 652 -0.68 -39.67 33.03
N GLN A 653 -0.58 -38.51 32.34
CA GLN A 653 -1.64 -38.02 31.47
C GLN A 653 -1.89 -38.95 30.28
N LEU A 654 -0.82 -39.50 29.71
CA LEU A 654 -0.91 -40.42 28.57
C LEU A 654 -1.55 -41.76 29.03
N GLU A 655 -1.11 -42.33 30.16
CA GLU A 655 -1.67 -43.57 30.71
C GLU A 655 -3.15 -43.42 31.04
N LYS A 656 -3.55 -42.26 31.59
CA LYS A 656 -4.96 -41.94 31.84
C LYS A 656 -5.80 -41.96 30.58
N GLN A 657 -5.28 -41.47 29.45
CA GLN A 657 -6.00 -41.54 28.15
C GLN A 657 -6.21 -43.01 27.70
N PHE A 658 -5.25 -43.88 27.99
CA PHE A 658 -5.36 -45.33 27.71
C PHE A 658 -6.12 -46.11 28.77
N LYS A 659 -6.69 -45.42 29.79
CA LYS A 659 -7.40 -46.05 30.91
C LYS A 659 -6.55 -47.10 31.65
N ARG A 660 -5.23 -46.85 31.77
CA ARG A 660 -4.26 -47.74 32.45
C ARG A 660 -3.97 -47.33 33.88
N ALA A 661 -4.52 -46.23 34.38
CA ALA A 661 -4.41 -45.74 35.76
C ALA A 661 -5.75 -45.75 36.46
#